data_f94db299c3af166b93b090054f58f707
#
_entry.id   f94db299c3af166b93b090054f58f707
#
_cell.length_a   1.000
_cell.length_b   1.000
_cell.length_c   1.000
_cell.angle_alpha   90.00
_cell.angle_beta   90.00
_cell.angle_gamma   90.00
#
_symmetry.space_group_name_H-M   'P 1'
#
loop_
_entity.id
_entity.type
_entity.pdbx_description
1 polymer ?
#
loop_
_entity_poly.entity_id
_entity_poly.type
_entity_poly.pdbx_seq_one_letter_code
_entity_poly.pdbx_strand_id
1 'polypeptide(L)'
;MGFQKLLIANRGEISVRITRAAAEMDIGSVAVFSEDDATSLHVQLADEAVALRGGGVPAYLDSKQIIEAAKASGCDAVHPGYGFLSENVDFARACKNAGLAFIGPNPDALAIFGDKARARALAEQVGVPLLPGTNGATSLEEAKTFFKSLGSNASMMIKAVSGGGGRGMRPVNRADEIDEAYARCQSEAKSAFGDKAVYVERLITKARHIEIQIVGDGKDVIHLGERECSLQRRRQKLVEIAPSPTLSDGMRTKLTEAAVKLAKEASYDNIGTFEFLVDEADQSFAFMETNARLQVEHTVTEEVTGVDLVKTQLRIAAGKTLNAIGLATVPEPRGYAIQLRINMESMNADGEALPSGGTLTVYQAPSGPGIRVDGFGYTGYTSSPHYDSLLAKLIAYSPGADYQDAVKRAQRALDEFSIEGVKTNIPLHQNLLSLPAFTSNDVYTTFIADHTAELVRERTRPERFAASKGTAAPRAPSVQATGPDGTRPLNAHLQGRVVSIDVAEGDSVAPGQQIAVLESMKMEHIVSAETGGIVRKLAAKPDDTAFEGAPLLFIEERDVGMSESAAAAAVDLDYIRPDLEEVMERHAIGLDERRPEAVARRRGRNQRTARENIDDLCDSGSFIEYGALVLAAQRRRRSMEDLIKMSPADGMITGVGSINGEDFDEEASRAMVLAYDFTVFAGTQGHMNHKKTDRMLGLAHQWNLPLILFGEGGGGRPGDTDTAGVAGLDVPTFKSFAALSGNVPVISIVSGRCFAGNAALVGCSDVIIATADSNIGMGGPAMIEGGGLGAYKPEDIGPIDVHKKNGVVDIA
;
A
#
# COMPACT_ATOMS: atom_id res chain seq x y z
N MET A 1 -36.68 -9.37 10.54
CA MET A 1 -36.08 -10.69 10.62
C MET A 1 -34.58 -10.49 10.77
N GLY A 2 -33.89 -11.28 11.59
CA GLY A 2 -32.42 -11.23 11.68
C GLY A 2 -31.76 -12.02 10.54
N PHE A 3 -30.45 -11.93 10.40
CA PHE A 3 -29.68 -12.74 9.48
C PHE A 3 -29.75 -14.23 9.89
N GLN A 4 -29.72 -15.12 8.91
CA GLN A 4 -29.68 -16.56 9.13
C GLN A 4 -28.25 -17.10 9.07
N LYS A 5 -27.43 -16.53 8.17
CA LYS A 5 -26.08 -17.02 7.92
C LYS A 5 -25.14 -15.89 7.50
N LEU A 6 -23.99 -15.81 8.16
CA LEU A 6 -23.00 -14.76 8.03
C LEU A 6 -21.69 -15.31 7.47
N LEU A 7 -21.18 -14.75 6.36
CA LEU A 7 -19.79 -14.97 5.97
C LEU A 7 -18.88 -13.95 6.68
N ILE A 8 -17.77 -14.43 7.26
CA ILE A 8 -16.77 -13.61 7.93
C ILE A 8 -15.59 -13.43 6.98
N ALA A 9 -15.49 -12.23 6.35
CA ALA A 9 -14.47 -11.89 5.36
C ALA A 9 -13.19 -11.38 6.05
N ASN A 10 -12.68 -12.16 7.00
CA ASN A 10 -11.49 -11.81 7.78
C ASN A 10 -10.86 -13.09 8.39
N ARG A 11 -9.78 -12.92 9.16
CA ARG A 11 -9.02 -13.99 9.81
C ARG A 11 -8.66 -13.67 11.27
N GLY A 12 -8.03 -14.63 11.92
CA GLY A 12 -7.42 -14.44 13.23
C GLY A 12 -8.43 -14.13 14.34
N GLU A 13 -8.00 -13.28 15.28
CA GLU A 13 -8.79 -13.04 16.50
C GLU A 13 -10.16 -12.40 16.23
N ILE A 14 -10.24 -11.50 15.24
CA ILE A 14 -11.49 -10.82 14.94
C ILE A 14 -12.52 -11.78 14.31
N SER A 15 -12.06 -12.72 13.47
CA SER A 15 -12.96 -13.75 12.95
C SER A 15 -13.49 -14.64 14.07
N VAL A 16 -12.66 -15.03 15.03
CA VAL A 16 -13.09 -15.75 16.25
C VAL A 16 -14.10 -14.93 17.04
N ARG A 17 -13.86 -13.63 17.23
CA ARG A 17 -14.75 -12.71 17.94
C ARG A 17 -16.12 -12.60 17.26
N ILE A 18 -16.13 -12.48 15.94
CA ILE A 18 -17.39 -12.39 15.15
C ILE A 18 -18.14 -13.74 15.17
N THR A 19 -17.44 -14.86 15.02
CA THR A 19 -18.03 -16.21 15.12
C THR A 19 -18.76 -16.41 16.45
N ARG A 20 -18.13 -16.00 17.57
CA ARG A 20 -18.76 -16.08 18.89
C ARG A 20 -19.99 -15.20 19.00
N ALA A 21 -19.95 -13.97 18.47
CA ALA A 21 -21.11 -13.07 18.46
C ALA A 21 -22.26 -13.64 17.60
N ALA A 22 -21.94 -14.21 16.44
CA ALA A 22 -22.92 -14.86 15.57
C ALA A 22 -23.61 -16.04 16.27
N ALA A 23 -22.83 -16.92 16.88
CA ALA A 23 -23.33 -18.08 17.64
C ALA A 23 -24.27 -17.65 18.77
N GLU A 24 -23.94 -16.60 19.54
CA GLU A 24 -24.78 -16.08 20.62
C GLU A 24 -26.03 -15.32 20.13
N MET A 25 -26.16 -15.13 18.82
CA MET A 25 -27.33 -14.55 18.16
C MET A 25 -28.10 -15.58 17.29
N ASP A 26 -27.78 -16.87 17.40
CA ASP A 26 -28.33 -17.95 16.59
C ASP A 26 -28.15 -17.71 15.07
N ILE A 27 -27.01 -17.13 14.66
CA ILE A 27 -26.63 -16.89 13.27
C ILE A 27 -25.54 -17.86 12.87
N GLY A 28 -25.78 -18.67 11.83
CA GLY A 28 -24.76 -19.56 11.28
C GLY A 28 -23.56 -18.79 10.73
N SER A 29 -22.35 -19.29 10.96
CA SER A 29 -21.09 -18.64 10.61
C SER A 29 -20.34 -19.40 9.52
N VAL A 30 -19.81 -18.66 8.53
CA VAL A 30 -18.93 -19.21 7.49
C VAL A 30 -17.60 -18.46 7.54
N ALA A 31 -16.52 -19.15 7.90
CA ALA A 31 -15.18 -18.60 7.83
C ALA A 31 -14.61 -18.77 6.41
N VAL A 32 -13.80 -17.79 5.97
CA VAL A 32 -12.95 -17.96 4.79
C VAL A 32 -11.49 -18.08 5.23
N PHE A 33 -10.69 -18.82 4.47
CA PHE A 33 -9.26 -18.98 4.77
C PHE A 33 -8.43 -19.17 3.51
N SER A 34 -7.21 -18.60 3.51
CA SER A 34 -6.19 -18.85 2.50
C SER A 34 -5.47 -20.17 2.74
N GLU A 35 -4.73 -20.66 1.75
CA GLU A 35 -4.03 -21.96 1.83
C GLU A 35 -3.10 -22.08 3.06
N ASP A 36 -2.43 -21.00 3.43
CA ASP A 36 -1.50 -20.93 4.57
C ASP A 36 -2.18 -20.69 5.93
N ASP A 37 -3.50 -20.53 5.97
CA ASP A 37 -4.28 -20.24 7.17
C ASP A 37 -5.27 -21.36 7.54
N ALA A 38 -5.21 -22.48 6.84
CA ALA A 38 -6.16 -23.60 6.98
C ALA A 38 -6.24 -24.20 8.39
N THR A 39 -5.17 -24.10 9.18
CA THR A 39 -5.12 -24.58 10.57
C THR A 39 -5.47 -23.51 11.61
N SER A 40 -5.81 -22.32 11.20
CA SER A 40 -6.11 -21.20 12.10
C SER A 40 -7.40 -21.47 12.91
N LEU A 41 -7.43 -20.96 14.15
CA LEU A 41 -8.51 -21.21 15.10
C LEU A 41 -9.89 -20.77 14.57
N HIS A 42 -9.96 -19.69 13.80
CA HIS A 42 -11.22 -19.20 13.24
C HIS A 42 -11.86 -20.18 12.25
N VAL A 43 -11.03 -20.97 11.54
CA VAL A 43 -11.50 -22.02 10.63
C VAL A 43 -12.13 -23.18 11.40
N GLN A 44 -11.57 -23.49 12.58
CA GLN A 44 -12.04 -24.59 13.42
C GLN A 44 -13.31 -24.24 14.20
N LEU A 45 -13.55 -22.96 14.49
CA LEU A 45 -14.66 -22.52 15.35
C LEU A 45 -15.91 -22.12 14.58
N ALA A 46 -15.81 -21.81 13.30
CA ALA A 46 -16.96 -21.47 12.47
C ALA A 46 -17.77 -22.74 12.15
N ASP A 47 -19.08 -22.58 11.89
CA ASP A 47 -19.97 -23.69 11.53
C ASP A 47 -19.61 -24.29 10.17
N GLU A 48 -19.13 -23.43 9.24
CA GLU A 48 -18.63 -23.83 7.93
C GLU A 48 -17.35 -23.06 7.61
N ALA A 49 -16.51 -23.63 6.75
CA ALA A 49 -15.28 -22.97 6.29
C ALA A 49 -15.10 -23.15 4.78
N VAL A 50 -14.68 -22.09 4.10
CA VAL A 50 -14.47 -22.06 2.65
C VAL A 50 -13.04 -21.64 2.35
N ALA A 51 -12.29 -22.49 1.64
CA ALA A 51 -10.96 -22.20 1.18
C ALA A 51 -11.00 -21.16 0.07
N LEU A 52 -10.20 -20.11 0.21
CA LEU A 52 -9.90 -19.13 -0.82
C LEU A 52 -8.76 -19.65 -1.70
N ARG A 53 -8.76 -19.27 -2.99
CA ARG A 53 -7.65 -19.59 -3.89
C ARG A 53 -6.47 -18.66 -3.62
N GLY A 54 -5.29 -19.25 -3.48
CA GLY A 54 -4.05 -18.54 -3.21
C GLY A 54 -3.74 -18.37 -1.72
N GLY A 55 -2.52 -17.92 -1.43
CA GLY A 55 -1.99 -17.73 -0.08
C GLY A 55 -1.92 -16.27 0.35
N GLY A 56 -1.77 -16.05 1.64
CA GLY A 56 -1.49 -14.76 2.24
C GLY A 56 -2.57 -13.70 2.07
N VAL A 57 -2.18 -12.44 2.26
CA VAL A 57 -3.06 -11.26 2.21
C VAL A 57 -3.86 -11.11 0.90
N PRO A 58 -3.29 -11.37 -0.30
CA PRO A 58 -4.03 -11.22 -1.55
C PRO A 58 -5.32 -12.04 -1.63
N ALA A 59 -5.36 -13.23 -1.02
CA ALA A 59 -6.57 -14.08 -1.01
C ALA A 59 -7.73 -13.38 -0.29
N TYR A 60 -7.47 -12.70 0.82
CA TYR A 60 -8.48 -11.94 1.59
C TYR A 60 -8.87 -10.60 0.96
N LEU A 61 -8.14 -10.12 -0.05
CA LEU A 61 -8.44 -8.89 -0.79
C LEU A 61 -9.23 -9.14 -2.09
N ASP A 62 -9.43 -10.40 -2.48
CA ASP A 62 -10.23 -10.76 -3.66
C ASP A 62 -11.74 -10.70 -3.33
N SER A 63 -12.31 -9.51 -3.49
CA SER A 63 -13.73 -9.23 -3.23
C SER A 63 -14.68 -10.13 -4.02
N LYS A 64 -14.31 -10.50 -5.25
CA LYS A 64 -15.13 -11.36 -6.11
C LYS A 64 -15.22 -12.78 -5.56
N GLN A 65 -14.09 -13.34 -5.18
CA GLN A 65 -14.01 -14.68 -4.59
C GLN A 65 -14.79 -14.77 -3.28
N ILE A 66 -14.69 -13.72 -2.43
CA ILE A 66 -15.44 -13.66 -1.15
C ILE A 66 -16.94 -13.62 -1.39
N ILE A 67 -17.43 -12.83 -2.37
CA ILE A 67 -18.86 -12.78 -2.71
C ILE A 67 -19.34 -14.11 -3.29
N GLU A 68 -18.54 -14.76 -4.14
CA GLU A 68 -18.85 -16.09 -4.67
C GLU A 68 -18.98 -17.12 -3.54
N ALA A 69 -18.05 -17.11 -2.57
CA ALA A 69 -18.09 -17.98 -1.39
C ALA A 69 -19.35 -17.72 -0.55
N ALA A 70 -19.72 -16.47 -0.28
CA ALA A 70 -20.90 -16.11 0.47
C ALA A 70 -22.19 -16.63 -0.19
N LYS A 71 -22.31 -16.44 -1.50
CA LYS A 71 -23.46 -16.96 -2.27
C LYS A 71 -23.53 -18.49 -2.30
N ALA A 72 -22.39 -19.14 -2.54
CA ALA A 72 -22.32 -20.60 -2.60
C ALA A 72 -22.68 -21.26 -1.26
N SER A 73 -22.32 -20.59 -0.14
CA SER A 73 -22.67 -21.06 1.21
C SER A 73 -24.07 -20.62 1.67
N GLY A 74 -24.83 -19.88 0.85
CA GLY A 74 -26.17 -19.42 1.19
C GLY A 74 -26.21 -18.36 2.30
N CYS A 75 -25.15 -17.53 2.42
CA CYS A 75 -25.13 -16.43 3.37
C CYS A 75 -26.04 -15.30 2.91
N ASP A 76 -26.60 -14.58 3.88
CA ASP A 76 -27.40 -13.36 3.68
C ASP A 76 -26.67 -12.08 4.12
N ALA A 77 -25.51 -12.23 4.79
CA ALA A 77 -24.69 -11.13 5.24
C ALA A 77 -23.19 -11.44 5.14
N VAL A 78 -22.37 -10.39 5.07
CA VAL A 78 -20.89 -10.44 5.08
C VAL A 78 -20.35 -9.49 6.12
N HIS A 79 -19.55 -9.98 7.06
CA HIS A 79 -18.87 -9.16 8.07
C HIS A 79 -17.38 -9.02 7.70
N PRO A 80 -16.88 -7.84 7.37
CA PRO A 80 -15.51 -7.63 6.95
C PRO A 80 -14.51 -7.54 8.13
N GLY A 81 -14.96 -7.45 9.37
CA GLY A 81 -14.13 -7.20 10.54
C GLY A 81 -13.43 -5.84 10.49
N TYR A 82 -12.10 -5.84 10.61
CA TYR A 82 -11.24 -4.68 10.42
C TYR A 82 -10.06 -5.02 9.50
N GLY A 83 -9.43 -4.01 8.87
CA GLY A 83 -8.42 -4.22 7.83
C GLY A 83 -9.03 -4.83 6.56
N PHE A 84 -8.19 -5.39 5.69
CA PHE A 84 -8.59 -5.99 4.41
C PHE A 84 -9.64 -5.16 3.64
N LEU A 85 -10.85 -5.70 3.49
CA LEU A 85 -11.94 -5.07 2.72
C LEU A 85 -12.93 -4.25 3.57
N SER A 86 -12.67 -4.06 4.87
CA SER A 86 -13.62 -3.42 5.78
C SER A 86 -13.96 -1.96 5.46
N GLU A 87 -13.05 -1.23 4.82
CA GLU A 87 -13.22 0.16 4.39
C GLU A 87 -13.32 0.29 2.86
N ASN A 88 -13.48 -0.83 2.15
CA ASN A 88 -13.54 -0.84 0.69
C ASN A 88 -14.95 -0.55 0.19
N VAL A 89 -15.14 0.65 -0.39
CA VAL A 89 -16.42 1.14 -0.92
C VAL A 89 -17.00 0.23 -2.00
N ASP A 90 -16.12 -0.24 -2.90
CA ASP A 90 -16.56 -1.07 -4.05
C ASP A 90 -16.98 -2.47 -3.58
N PHE A 91 -16.31 -3.02 -2.57
CA PHE A 91 -16.72 -4.28 -1.93
C PHE A 91 -18.09 -4.14 -1.24
N ALA A 92 -18.31 -3.07 -0.49
CA ALA A 92 -19.60 -2.81 0.15
C ALA A 92 -20.73 -2.68 -0.90
N ARG A 93 -20.48 -1.97 -2.01
CA ARG A 93 -21.42 -1.89 -3.15
C ARG A 93 -21.66 -3.23 -3.81
N ALA A 94 -20.59 -4.00 -4.02
CA ALA A 94 -20.66 -5.33 -4.64
C ALA A 94 -21.46 -6.31 -3.79
N CYS A 95 -21.31 -6.29 -2.46
CA CYS A 95 -22.16 -7.07 -1.54
C CYS A 95 -23.63 -6.70 -1.71
N LYS A 96 -23.98 -5.41 -1.68
CA LYS A 96 -25.35 -4.93 -1.87
C LYS A 96 -25.94 -5.36 -3.22
N ASN A 97 -25.17 -5.23 -4.29
CA ASN A 97 -25.58 -5.66 -5.63
C ASN A 97 -25.77 -7.19 -5.73
N ALA A 98 -25.06 -7.93 -4.91
CA ALA A 98 -25.16 -9.37 -4.81
C ALA A 98 -26.33 -9.87 -3.93
N GLY A 99 -27.09 -8.95 -3.30
CA GLY A 99 -28.16 -9.24 -2.36
C GLY A 99 -27.67 -9.63 -0.96
N LEU A 100 -26.40 -9.31 -0.62
CA LEU A 100 -25.76 -9.58 0.67
C LEU A 100 -25.75 -8.29 1.52
N ALA A 101 -26.13 -8.38 2.79
CA ALA A 101 -25.96 -7.27 3.72
C ALA A 101 -24.47 -7.13 4.09
N PHE A 102 -23.90 -5.95 3.84
CA PHE A 102 -22.56 -5.61 4.33
C PHE A 102 -22.66 -5.14 5.80
N ILE A 103 -21.94 -5.80 6.70
CA ILE A 103 -21.95 -5.45 8.13
C ILE A 103 -20.91 -4.36 8.39
N GLY A 104 -21.33 -3.13 8.28
CA GLY A 104 -20.49 -1.93 8.39
C GLY A 104 -21.25 -0.70 7.92
N PRO A 105 -20.59 0.48 7.87
CA PRO A 105 -21.21 1.70 7.38
C PRO A 105 -21.60 1.61 5.91
N ASN A 106 -22.56 2.47 5.52
CA ASN A 106 -23.00 2.55 4.13
C ASN A 106 -21.87 3.02 3.19
N PRO A 107 -21.96 2.72 1.87
CA PRO A 107 -20.92 3.09 0.92
C PRO A 107 -20.63 4.58 0.82
N ASP A 108 -21.59 5.46 1.14
CA ASP A 108 -21.38 6.91 1.07
C ASP A 108 -20.57 7.40 2.26
N ALA A 109 -20.85 6.91 3.47
CA ALA A 109 -20.02 7.16 4.66
C ALA A 109 -18.60 6.61 4.47
N LEU A 110 -18.46 5.38 3.94
CA LEU A 110 -17.15 4.82 3.59
C LEU A 110 -16.40 5.69 2.57
N ALA A 111 -17.09 6.24 1.57
CA ALA A 111 -16.46 7.09 0.55
C ALA A 111 -16.08 8.48 1.09
N ILE A 112 -16.81 9.03 2.07
CA ILE A 112 -16.46 10.30 2.72
C ILE A 112 -15.21 10.10 3.59
N PHE A 113 -15.24 9.12 4.48
CA PHE A 113 -14.19 8.95 5.49
C PHE A 113 -12.98 8.16 5.01
N GLY A 114 -13.10 7.38 3.93
CA GLY A 114 -11.97 6.75 3.24
C GLY A 114 -11.10 7.71 2.43
N ASP A 115 -11.60 8.92 2.15
CA ASP A 115 -10.86 9.99 1.48
C ASP A 115 -10.50 11.09 2.49
N LYS A 116 -9.19 11.24 2.79
CA LYS A 116 -8.71 12.21 3.79
C LYS A 116 -9.09 13.65 3.45
N ALA A 117 -9.09 14.02 2.17
CA ALA A 117 -9.43 15.38 1.75
C ALA A 117 -10.93 15.64 1.98
N ARG A 118 -11.79 14.69 1.65
CA ARG A 118 -13.23 14.77 1.88
C ARG A 118 -13.59 14.81 3.37
N ALA A 119 -12.94 13.95 4.17
CA ALA A 119 -13.12 13.93 5.62
C ALA A 119 -12.71 15.25 6.28
N ARG A 120 -11.55 15.84 5.86
CA ARG A 120 -11.10 17.16 6.33
C ARG A 120 -12.05 18.28 5.88
N ALA A 121 -12.51 18.27 4.63
CA ALA A 121 -13.47 19.27 4.13
C ALA A 121 -14.79 19.21 4.91
N LEU A 122 -15.28 18.01 5.24
CA LEU A 122 -16.45 17.85 6.11
C LEU A 122 -16.21 18.42 7.50
N ALA A 123 -15.04 18.16 8.10
CA ALA A 123 -14.69 18.69 9.42
C ALA A 123 -14.64 20.22 9.42
N GLU A 124 -14.06 20.82 8.39
CA GLU A 124 -14.03 22.27 8.21
C GLU A 124 -15.46 22.84 8.05
N GLN A 125 -16.29 22.23 7.20
CA GLN A 125 -17.67 22.61 6.96
C GLN A 125 -18.50 22.65 8.25
N VAL A 126 -18.33 21.65 9.13
CA VAL A 126 -19.06 21.59 10.40
C VAL A 126 -18.32 22.29 11.56
N GLY A 127 -17.18 22.93 11.30
CA GLY A 127 -16.41 23.70 12.28
C GLY A 127 -15.76 22.82 13.36
N VAL A 128 -15.34 21.61 13.02
CA VAL A 128 -14.51 20.74 13.87
C VAL A 128 -13.04 21.12 13.64
N PRO A 129 -12.26 21.40 14.70
CA PRO A 129 -10.87 21.83 14.58
C PRO A 129 -10.02 20.82 13.82
N LEU A 130 -9.18 21.34 12.93
CA LEU A 130 -8.15 20.60 12.19
C LEU A 130 -6.76 21.06 12.61
N LEU A 131 -5.75 20.21 12.47
CA LEU A 131 -4.37 20.67 12.62
C LEU A 131 -4.10 21.78 11.61
N PRO A 132 -3.51 22.91 12.05
CA PRO A 132 -3.02 23.92 11.13
C PRO A 132 -2.08 23.30 10.11
N GLY A 133 -2.31 23.59 8.83
CA GLY A 133 -1.53 23.00 7.74
C GLY A 133 -1.90 23.62 6.40
N THR A 134 -1.26 23.17 5.35
CA THR A 134 -1.56 23.56 3.97
C THR A 134 -2.61 22.62 3.35
N ASN A 135 -3.43 23.15 2.44
CA ASN A 135 -4.54 22.43 1.84
C ASN A 135 -4.16 21.70 0.53
N GLY A 136 -2.96 21.15 0.43
CA GLY A 136 -2.51 20.41 -0.76
C GLY A 136 -1.03 20.49 -0.99
N ALA A 137 -0.61 20.25 -2.23
CA ALA A 137 0.80 20.35 -2.60
C ALA A 137 1.39 21.69 -2.18
N THR A 138 2.48 21.64 -1.46
CA THR A 138 3.10 22.82 -0.82
C THR A 138 4.53 22.93 -1.32
N SER A 139 4.92 24.11 -1.80
CA SER A 139 6.30 24.40 -2.18
C SER A 139 7.22 24.54 -0.96
N LEU A 140 8.54 24.47 -1.20
CA LEU A 140 9.54 24.64 -0.13
C LEU A 140 9.41 26.00 0.56
N GLU A 141 9.16 27.07 -0.21
CA GLU A 141 9.03 28.43 0.33
C GLU A 141 7.74 28.61 1.15
N GLU A 142 6.65 28.00 0.72
CA GLU A 142 5.42 27.95 1.52
C GLU A 142 5.62 27.14 2.82
N ALA A 143 6.35 26.02 2.77
CA ALA A 143 6.70 25.23 3.97
C ALA A 143 7.54 26.06 4.95
N LYS A 144 8.53 26.81 4.48
CA LYS A 144 9.34 27.74 5.30
C LYS A 144 8.48 28.86 5.90
N THR A 145 7.57 29.40 5.11
CA THR A 145 6.64 30.45 5.56
C THR A 145 5.69 29.90 6.62
N PHE A 146 5.14 28.70 6.41
CA PHE A 146 4.28 28.03 7.37
C PHE A 146 5.03 27.74 8.68
N PHE A 147 6.26 27.21 8.60
CA PHE A 147 7.07 26.96 9.79
C PHE A 147 7.31 28.25 10.61
N LYS A 148 7.62 29.37 9.95
CA LYS A 148 7.78 30.68 10.62
C LYS A 148 6.48 31.14 11.29
N SER A 149 5.32 30.82 10.72
CA SER A 149 4.01 31.22 11.28
C SER A 149 3.65 30.48 12.57
N LEU A 150 4.29 29.32 12.84
CA LEU A 150 4.06 28.52 14.04
C LEU A 150 4.73 29.08 15.31
N GLY A 151 5.61 30.07 15.19
CA GLY A 151 6.26 30.77 16.31
C GLY A 151 7.53 30.12 16.83
N SER A 152 7.98 30.50 18.04
CA SER A 152 9.30 30.20 18.58
C SER A 152 9.53 28.73 18.98
N ASN A 153 8.47 27.97 19.25
CA ASN A 153 8.52 26.54 19.57
C ASN A 153 7.92 25.70 18.42
N ALA A 154 8.20 26.15 17.20
CA ALA A 154 7.63 25.53 16.02
C ALA A 154 8.13 24.11 15.82
N SER A 155 7.19 23.19 15.64
CA SER A 155 7.43 21.85 15.10
C SER A 155 6.44 21.60 13.97
N MET A 156 6.95 21.07 12.87
CA MET A 156 6.18 20.86 11.66
C MET A 156 6.39 19.43 11.16
N MET A 157 5.34 18.85 10.58
CA MET A 157 5.42 17.57 9.86
C MET A 157 5.28 17.83 8.37
N ILE A 158 6.23 17.35 7.58
CA ILE A 158 6.12 17.31 6.12
C ILE A 158 5.58 15.94 5.74
N LYS A 159 4.52 15.88 4.92
CA LYS A 159 3.81 14.63 4.56
C LYS A 159 3.59 14.53 3.06
N ALA A 160 3.72 13.34 2.49
CA ALA A 160 3.28 13.07 1.12
C ALA A 160 1.76 13.25 0.98
N VAL A 161 1.31 13.94 -0.07
CA VAL A 161 -0.13 14.14 -0.37
C VAL A 161 -0.81 12.79 -0.62
N SER A 162 -0.19 11.93 -1.43
CA SER A 162 -0.69 10.58 -1.74
C SER A 162 -0.28 9.53 -0.69
N GLY A 163 0.20 9.94 0.49
CA GLY A 163 0.80 9.09 1.51
C GLY A 163 -0.19 8.33 2.38
N GLY A 164 0.21 7.14 2.83
CA GLY A 164 -0.50 6.30 3.80
C GLY A 164 0.46 5.41 4.59
N GLY A 165 0.00 4.86 5.74
CA GLY A 165 0.78 3.90 6.52
C GLY A 165 2.10 4.42 7.13
N GLY A 166 2.24 5.76 7.28
CA GLY A 166 3.42 6.35 7.93
C GLY A 166 4.64 6.57 7.03
N ARG A 167 4.59 6.24 5.75
CA ARG A 167 5.66 6.52 4.77
C ARG A 167 5.54 7.93 4.19
N GLY A 168 6.68 8.52 3.80
CA GLY A 168 6.72 9.88 3.23
C GLY A 168 6.33 10.95 4.24
N MET A 169 6.82 10.84 5.48
CA MET A 169 6.55 11.80 6.56
C MET A 169 7.84 12.10 7.33
N ARG A 170 8.14 13.40 7.49
CA ARG A 170 9.34 13.85 8.20
C ARG A 170 9.04 14.96 9.19
N PRO A 171 9.39 14.79 10.47
CA PRO A 171 9.31 15.88 11.44
C PRO A 171 10.42 16.91 11.18
N VAL A 172 10.11 18.15 11.45
CA VAL A 172 11.03 19.30 11.41
C VAL A 172 10.82 20.09 12.69
N ASN A 173 11.88 20.17 13.50
CA ASN A 173 11.85 20.90 14.78
C ASN A 173 12.63 22.21 14.72
N ARG A 174 13.43 22.42 13.68
CA ARG A 174 14.26 23.60 13.49
C ARG A 174 14.24 24.06 12.04
N ALA A 175 14.33 25.38 11.83
CA ALA A 175 14.23 25.98 10.50
C ALA A 175 15.35 25.54 9.52
N ASP A 176 16.53 25.21 10.03
CA ASP A 176 17.67 24.73 9.25
C ASP A 176 17.52 23.28 8.74
N GLU A 177 16.56 22.53 9.28
CA GLU A 177 16.25 21.15 8.86
C GLU A 177 15.26 21.08 7.68
N ILE A 178 14.57 22.18 7.35
CA ILE A 178 13.44 22.18 6.41
C ILE A 178 13.87 21.72 5.02
N ASP A 179 14.96 22.29 4.48
CA ASP A 179 15.41 22.01 3.10
C ASP A 179 15.70 20.50 2.92
N GLU A 180 16.45 19.92 3.84
CA GLU A 180 16.81 18.50 3.79
C GLU A 180 15.59 17.60 4.00
N ALA A 181 14.78 17.88 5.03
CA ALA A 181 13.58 17.09 5.34
C ALA A 181 12.56 17.16 4.18
N TYR A 182 12.40 18.31 3.54
CA TYR A 182 11.51 18.50 2.41
C TYR A 182 11.96 17.68 1.19
N ALA A 183 13.24 17.79 0.81
CA ALA A 183 13.80 17.05 -0.32
C ALA A 183 13.71 15.53 -0.11
N ARG A 184 14.05 15.04 1.10
CA ARG A 184 13.94 13.62 1.44
C ARG A 184 12.49 13.13 1.43
N CYS A 185 11.55 13.93 1.97
CA CYS A 185 10.14 13.57 1.97
C CYS A 185 9.57 13.47 0.54
N GLN A 186 9.96 14.39 -0.36
CA GLN A 186 9.58 14.34 -1.77
C GLN A 186 10.15 13.11 -2.48
N SER A 187 11.42 12.75 -2.20
CA SER A 187 12.06 11.58 -2.78
C SER A 187 11.35 10.29 -2.35
N GLU A 188 11.06 10.17 -1.05
CA GLU A 188 10.31 9.02 -0.50
C GLU A 188 8.88 8.95 -1.05
N ALA A 189 8.20 10.10 -1.17
CA ALA A 189 6.86 10.19 -1.73
C ALA A 189 6.83 9.72 -3.19
N LYS A 190 7.81 10.16 -3.98
CA LYS A 190 7.95 9.75 -5.38
C LYS A 190 8.22 8.26 -5.51
N SER A 191 9.12 7.73 -4.67
CA SER A 191 9.48 6.31 -4.69
C SER A 191 8.32 5.40 -4.24
N ALA A 192 7.62 5.78 -3.15
CA ALA A 192 6.59 4.92 -2.56
C ALA A 192 5.21 5.04 -3.23
N PHE A 193 4.88 6.22 -3.78
CA PHE A 193 3.52 6.53 -4.27
C PHE A 193 3.48 7.06 -5.70
N GLY A 194 4.64 7.24 -6.35
CA GLY A 194 4.72 7.78 -7.71
C GLY A 194 4.51 9.30 -7.81
N ASP A 195 4.13 9.98 -6.73
CA ASP A 195 3.88 11.41 -6.68
C ASP A 195 4.79 12.06 -5.64
N LYS A 196 5.52 13.13 -6.04
CA LYS A 196 6.42 13.87 -5.16
C LYS A 196 5.72 14.97 -4.33
N ALA A 197 4.43 15.20 -4.54
CA ALA A 197 3.69 16.24 -3.86
C ALA A 197 3.67 16.02 -2.36
N VAL A 198 4.06 17.06 -1.61
CA VAL A 198 4.05 17.06 -0.15
C VAL A 198 3.23 18.23 0.36
N TYR A 199 2.67 18.10 1.55
CA TYR A 199 2.02 19.16 2.30
C TYR A 199 2.60 19.24 3.70
N VAL A 200 2.34 20.31 4.42
CA VAL A 200 2.85 20.52 5.77
C VAL A 200 1.74 20.76 6.78
N GLU A 201 1.95 20.30 8.00
CA GLU A 201 1.04 20.55 9.13
C GLU A 201 1.82 20.76 10.43
N ARG A 202 1.20 21.43 11.41
CA ARG A 202 1.76 21.57 12.76
C ARG A 202 2.00 20.19 13.38
N LEU A 203 3.17 19.98 13.96
CA LEU A 203 3.49 18.80 14.76
C LEU A 203 3.31 19.13 16.24
N ILE A 204 2.48 18.37 16.94
CA ILE A 204 2.37 18.39 18.38
C ILE A 204 3.33 17.34 18.92
N THR A 205 4.38 17.76 19.61
CA THR A 205 5.47 16.87 20.06
C THR A 205 5.06 15.92 21.18
N LYS A 206 4.14 16.35 22.06
CA LYS A 206 3.56 15.51 23.13
C LYS A 206 2.03 15.45 22.95
N ALA A 207 1.61 14.98 21.80
CA ALA A 207 0.19 14.81 21.53
C ALA A 207 -0.36 13.57 22.24
N ARG A 208 -1.58 13.68 22.76
CA ARG A 208 -2.38 12.50 23.10
C ARG A 208 -3.24 12.11 21.92
N HIS A 209 -3.35 10.81 21.70
CA HIS A 209 -4.24 10.24 20.69
C HIS A 209 -5.51 9.74 21.37
N ILE A 210 -6.57 10.51 21.24
CA ILE A 210 -7.89 10.18 21.80
C ILE A 210 -8.85 9.88 20.65
N GLU A 211 -9.61 8.81 20.79
CA GLU A 211 -10.59 8.42 19.78
C GLU A 211 -11.97 8.22 20.38
N ILE A 212 -13.02 8.55 19.61
CA ILE A 212 -14.41 8.47 20.06
C ILE A 212 -15.12 7.34 19.30
N GLN A 213 -15.71 6.41 20.06
CA GLN A 213 -16.56 5.36 19.51
C GLN A 213 -17.93 5.93 19.16
N ILE A 214 -18.30 5.86 17.89
CA ILE A 214 -19.62 6.27 17.37
C ILE A 214 -20.44 5.03 17.00
N VAL A 215 -21.75 5.16 17.24
CA VAL A 215 -22.79 4.23 16.79
C VAL A 215 -23.91 5.04 16.16
N GLY A 216 -24.30 4.71 14.94
CA GLY A 216 -25.40 5.35 14.21
C GLY A 216 -26.34 4.34 13.59
N ASP A 217 -27.59 4.71 13.34
CA ASP A 217 -28.55 3.90 12.59
C ASP A 217 -28.98 4.54 11.27
N GLY A 218 -28.18 5.51 10.79
CA GLY A 218 -28.45 6.30 9.59
C GLY A 218 -29.37 7.49 9.81
N LYS A 219 -29.99 7.58 10.99
CA LYS A 219 -30.89 8.68 11.41
C LYS A 219 -30.41 9.32 12.70
N ASP A 220 -30.23 8.53 13.71
CA ASP A 220 -29.72 8.93 15.01
C ASP A 220 -28.29 8.45 15.22
N VAL A 221 -27.50 9.24 15.97
CA VAL A 221 -26.08 8.96 16.26
C VAL A 221 -25.81 9.22 17.73
N ILE A 222 -25.13 8.28 18.39
CA ILE A 222 -24.61 8.43 19.74
C ILE A 222 -23.11 8.11 19.79
N HIS A 223 -22.44 8.49 20.88
CA HIS A 223 -21.11 8.03 21.21
C HIS A 223 -21.14 7.03 22.37
N LEU A 224 -20.10 6.21 22.48
CA LEU A 224 -19.88 5.28 23.59
C LEU A 224 -18.60 5.63 24.40
N GLY A 225 -18.29 6.93 24.48
CA GLY A 225 -17.11 7.44 25.16
C GLY A 225 -15.83 7.38 24.33
N GLU A 226 -14.73 7.72 25.00
CA GLU A 226 -13.42 7.79 24.40
C GLU A 226 -12.53 6.61 24.78
N ARG A 227 -11.48 6.43 23.97
CA ARG A 227 -10.32 5.59 24.25
C ARG A 227 -9.04 6.41 24.15
N GLU A 228 -8.13 6.18 25.08
CA GLU A 228 -6.76 6.68 25.06
C GLU A 228 -5.90 5.70 24.27
N CYS A 229 -5.29 6.15 23.16
CA CYS A 229 -4.50 5.36 22.25
C CYS A 229 -3.08 5.92 22.03
N SER A 230 -2.58 6.70 22.97
CA SER A 230 -1.28 7.40 22.85
C SER A 230 -0.07 6.47 22.91
N LEU A 231 -0.20 5.27 23.48
CA LEU A 231 0.91 4.32 23.63
C LEU A 231 1.13 3.56 22.32
N GLN A 232 1.96 4.14 21.46
CA GLN A 232 2.22 3.70 20.10
C GLN A 232 3.71 3.51 19.86
N ARG A 233 4.05 2.50 19.06
CA ARG A 233 5.40 2.35 18.50
C ARG A 233 5.32 2.56 16.99
N ARG A 234 6.04 3.58 16.47
CA ARG A 234 5.99 3.93 15.02
C ARG A 234 4.55 4.01 14.48
N ARG A 235 3.63 4.62 15.27
CA ARG A 235 2.19 4.78 14.98
C ARG A 235 1.36 3.48 14.99
N GLN A 236 1.91 2.40 15.49
CA GLN A 236 1.15 1.18 15.79
C GLN A 236 0.78 1.20 17.27
N LYS A 237 -0.50 1.21 17.56
CA LYS A 237 -1.06 1.15 18.93
C LYS A 237 -0.60 -0.14 19.59
N LEU A 238 -0.14 -0.07 20.84
CA LEU A 238 0.29 -1.21 21.66
C LEU A 238 -0.60 -1.40 22.87
N VAL A 239 -1.09 -0.29 23.44
CA VAL A 239 -1.97 -0.28 24.61
C VAL A 239 -3.08 0.74 24.41
N GLU A 240 -4.29 0.36 24.73
CA GLU A 240 -5.47 1.20 24.69
C GLU A 240 -6.21 1.17 26.03
N ILE A 241 -6.74 2.32 26.44
CA ILE A 241 -7.38 2.51 27.77
C ILE A 241 -8.74 3.18 27.58
N ALA A 242 -9.75 2.72 28.30
CA ALA A 242 -11.07 3.37 28.36
C ALA A 242 -11.63 3.38 29.80
N PRO A 243 -12.26 4.49 30.20
CA PRO A 243 -12.08 5.83 29.65
C PRO A 243 -10.67 6.34 29.89
N SER A 244 -10.25 7.44 29.22
CA SER A 244 -8.96 8.08 29.49
C SER A 244 -8.89 8.61 30.92
N PRO A 245 -7.95 8.14 31.77
CA PRO A 245 -7.98 8.45 33.22
C PRO A 245 -7.76 9.91 33.57
N THR A 246 -7.00 10.65 32.77
CA THR A 246 -6.57 12.03 33.04
C THR A 246 -7.18 13.06 32.07
N LEU A 247 -8.03 12.63 31.13
CA LEU A 247 -8.71 13.56 30.22
C LEU A 247 -9.76 14.37 30.99
N SER A 248 -9.70 15.70 30.91
CA SER A 248 -10.67 16.56 31.59
C SER A 248 -12.08 16.40 31.02
N ASP A 249 -13.09 16.54 31.85
CA ASP A 249 -14.49 16.43 31.42
C ASP A 249 -14.85 17.46 30.33
N GLY A 250 -14.28 18.66 30.41
CA GLY A 250 -14.45 19.68 29.39
C GLY A 250 -13.87 19.29 28.03
N MET A 251 -12.71 18.62 28.02
CA MET A 251 -12.12 18.10 26.78
C MET A 251 -12.92 16.90 26.26
N ARG A 252 -13.31 15.97 27.12
CA ARG A 252 -14.14 14.82 26.78
C ARG A 252 -15.44 15.26 26.08
N THR A 253 -16.12 16.27 26.64
CA THR A 253 -17.33 16.82 26.04
C THR A 253 -17.09 17.40 24.66
N LYS A 254 -16.04 18.22 24.49
CA LYS A 254 -15.70 18.81 23.18
C LYS A 254 -15.41 17.74 22.12
N LEU A 255 -14.67 16.69 22.47
CA LEU A 255 -14.31 15.60 21.54
C LEU A 255 -15.54 14.77 21.14
N THR A 256 -16.40 14.42 22.11
CA THR A 256 -17.62 13.65 21.83
C THR A 256 -18.62 14.44 21.00
N GLU A 257 -18.81 15.74 21.29
CA GLU A 257 -19.64 16.63 20.47
C GLU A 257 -19.11 16.76 19.05
N ALA A 258 -17.79 16.93 18.88
CA ALA A 258 -17.16 17.01 17.55
C ALA A 258 -17.37 15.72 16.73
N ALA A 259 -17.17 14.56 17.34
CA ALA A 259 -17.35 13.26 16.68
C ALA A 259 -18.82 13.03 16.30
N VAL A 260 -19.77 13.32 17.21
CA VAL A 260 -21.21 13.21 16.93
C VAL A 260 -21.64 14.16 15.82
N LYS A 261 -21.09 15.38 15.77
CA LYS A 261 -21.40 16.38 14.74
C LYS A 261 -20.95 15.91 13.36
N LEU A 262 -19.71 15.39 13.25
CA LEU A 262 -19.20 14.80 12.01
C LEU A 262 -20.04 13.60 11.54
N ALA A 263 -20.38 12.71 12.46
CA ALA A 263 -21.16 11.53 12.15
C ALA A 263 -22.60 11.85 11.71
N LYS A 264 -23.25 12.84 12.35
CA LYS A 264 -24.59 13.29 11.95
C LYS A 264 -24.61 13.90 10.56
N GLU A 265 -23.62 14.75 10.24
CA GLU A 265 -23.53 15.38 8.92
C GLU A 265 -23.33 14.33 7.80
N ALA A 266 -22.60 13.25 8.09
CA ALA A 266 -22.42 12.14 7.18
C ALA A 266 -23.59 11.13 7.16
N SER A 267 -24.67 11.35 7.91
CA SER A 267 -25.77 10.37 8.10
C SER A 267 -25.22 8.98 8.41
N TYR A 268 -24.30 8.93 9.38
CA TYR A 268 -23.51 7.74 9.69
C TYR A 268 -24.41 6.60 10.20
N ASP A 269 -24.20 5.42 9.65
CA ASP A 269 -24.83 4.18 10.11
C ASP A 269 -23.79 3.15 10.52
N ASN A 270 -24.19 2.21 11.36
CA ASN A 270 -23.31 1.21 11.95
C ASN A 270 -22.31 1.83 12.93
N ILE A 271 -21.17 1.22 13.15
CA ILE A 271 -20.15 1.72 14.08
C ILE A 271 -18.95 2.32 13.34
N GLY A 272 -18.29 3.25 13.99
CA GLY A 272 -17.05 3.86 13.52
C GLY A 272 -16.33 4.58 14.64
N THR A 273 -15.09 4.95 14.38
CA THR A 273 -14.23 5.61 15.35
C THR A 273 -13.65 6.88 14.75
N PHE A 274 -13.78 7.98 15.50
CA PHE A 274 -13.28 9.29 15.11
C PHE A 274 -12.05 9.62 15.95
N GLU A 275 -10.93 9.83 15.32
CA GLU A 275 -9.61 9.99 15.95
C GLU A 275 -9.19 11.46 16.03
N PHE A 276 -8.65 11.85 17.18
CA PHE A 276 -8.24 13.21 17.49
C PHE A 276 -6.85 13.23 18.13
N LEU A 277 -6.10 14.30 17.85
CA LEU A 277 -4.93 14.67 18.63
C LEU A 277 -5.33 15.74 19.64
N VAL A 278 -4.91 15.56 20.88
CA VAL A 278 -5.09 16.53 21.96
C VAL A 278 -3.72 17.07 22.38
N ASP A 279 -3.60 18.38 22.41
CA ASP A 279 -2.44 19.09 22.94
C ASP A 279 -2.78 19.58 24.36
N GLU A 280 -2.17 18.96 25.37
CA GLU A 280 -2.43 19.33 26.77
C GLU A 280 -1.83 20.68 27.13
N ALA A 281 -0.81 21.16 26.41
CA ALA A 281 -0.14 22.41 26.72
C ALA A 281 -1.04 23.65 26.49
N ASP A 282 -1.87 23.61 25.44
CA ASP A 282 -2.80 24.68 25.09
C ASP A 282 -4.28 24.29 25.20
N GLN A 283 -4.57 23.07 25.68
CA GLN A 283 -5.93 22.51 25.80
C GLN A 283 -6.71 22.54 24.48
N SER A 284 -6.00 22.38 23.36
CA SER A 284 -6.58 22.27 22.02
C SER A 284 -6.71 20.81 21.59
N PHE A 285 -7.57 20.61 20.57
CA PHE A 285 -7.66 19.32 19.90
C PHE A 285 -7.84 19.52 18.40
N ALA A 286 -7.50 18.50 17.62
CA ALA A 286 -7.71 18.50 16.18
C ALA A 286 -8.16 17.12 15.70
N PHE A 287 -9.11 17.09 14.77
CA PHE A 287 -9.53 15.89 14.08
C PHE A 287 -8.40 15.36 13.18
N MET A 288 -8.15 14.07 13.25
CA MET A 288 -7.16 13.36 12.42
C MET A 288 -7.81 12.64 11.25
N GLU A 289 -8.59 11.63 11.58
CA GLU A 289 -9.23 10.75 10.61
C GLU A 289 -10.41 10.01 11.24
N THR A 290 -11.19 9.33 10.41
CA THR A 290 -12.24 8.42 10.85
C THR A 290 -11.95 7.03 10.30
N ASN A 291 -12.01 6.04 11.17
CA ASN A 291 -12.03 4.65 10.78
C ASN A 291 -13.47 4.16 10.71
N ALA A 292 -13.99 4.07 9.49
CA ALA A 292 -15.40 3.71 9.23
C ALA A 292 -15.60 2.19 9.32
N ARG A 293 -15.26 1.59 10.47
CA ARG A 293 -15.28 0.16 10.76
C ARG A 293 -15.15 -0.14 12.25
N LEU A 294 -15.22 -1.40 12.61
CA LEU A 294 -14.80 -1.88 13.93
C LEU A 294 -13.30 -1.66 14.13
N GLN A 295 -12.88 -1.25 15.31
CA GLN A 295 -11.48 -1.11 15.70
C GLN A 295 -10.96 -2.34 16.44
N VAL A 296 -9.64 -2.56 16.42
CA VAL A 296 -8.98 -3.62 17.21
C VAL A 296 -9.29 -3.46 18.70
N GLU A 297 -9.28 -2.22 19.16
CA GLU A 297 -9.45 -1.79 20.55
C GLU A 297 -10.89 -1.60 21.01
N HIS A 298 -11.88 -2.05 20.25
CA HIS A 298 -13.30 -1.96 20.60
C HIS A 298 -13.62 -2.61 21.96
N THR A 299 -12.84 -3.57 22.38
CA THR A 299 -13.04 -4.39 23.59
C THR A 299 -13.02 -3.56 24.87
N VAL A 300 -12.17 -2.52 24.99
CA VAL A 300 -12.15 -1.68 26.19
C VAL A 300 -13.41 -0.86 26.34
N THR A 301 -14.01 -0.41 25.23
CA THR A 301 -15.32 0.23 25.24
C THR A 301 -16.43 -0.75 25.66
N GLU A 302 -16.39 -1.98 25.16
CA GLU A 302 -17.34 -3.03 25.53
C GLU A 302 -17.32 -3.29 27.04
N GLU A 303 -16.12 -3.40 27.63
CA GLU A 303 -15.97 -3.69 29.07
C GLU A 303 -16.51 -2.56 29.95
N VAL A 304 -16.26 -1.30 29.63
CA VAL A 304 -16.68 -0.18 30.47
C VAL A 304 -18.14 0.22 30.24
N THR A 305 -18.73 -0.05 29.08
CA THR A 305 -20.13 0.32 28.76
C THR A 305 -21.10 -0.84 28.87
N GLY A 306 -20.63 -2.07 28.80
CA GLY A 306 -21.46 -3.28 28.73
C GLY A 306 -22.15 -3.47 27.38
N VAL A 307 -21.76 -2.70 26.33
CA VAL A 307 -22.34 -2.78 24.98
C VAL A 307 -21.47 -3.68 24.10
N ASP A 308 -22.02 -4.80 23.63
CA ASP A 308 -21.37 -5.66 22.65
C ASP A 308 -21.41 -5.00 21.25
N LEU A 309 -20.29 -4.48 20.79
CA LEU A 309 -20.19 -3.72 19.54
C LEU A 309 -20.41 -4.57 18.31
N VAL A 310 -19.96 -5.83 18.30
CA VAL A 310 -20.15 -6.75 17.16
C VAL A 310 -21.64 -7.11 17.03
N LYS A 311 -22.32 -7.44 18.13
CA LYS A 311 -23.78 -7.66 18.10
C LYS A 311 -24.55 -6.41 17.72
N THR A 312 -24.06 -5.25 18.14
CA THR A 312 -24.64 -3.96 17.76
C THR A 312 -24.54 -3.74 16.25
N GLN A 313 -23.39 -4.02 15.63
CA GLN A 313 -23.22 -3.96 14.17
C GLN A 313 -24.24 -4.84 13.45
N LEU A 314 -24.36 -6.09 13.88
CA LEU A 314 -25.29 -7.07 13.29
C LEU A 314 -26.76 -6.61 13.42
N ARG A 315 -27.16 -6.08 14.58
CA ARG A 315 -28.53 -5.59 14.82
C ARG A 315 -28.85 -4.37 13.96
N ILE A 316 -27.95 -3.40 13.85
CA ILE A 316 -28.14 -2.22 13.00
C ILE A 316 -28.19 -2.61 11.53
N ALA A 317 -27.29 -3.45 11.07
CA ALA A 317 -27.29 -3.94 9.69
C ALA A 317 -28.58 -4.73 9.37
N ALA A 318 -29.19 -5.38 10.36
CA ALA A 318 -30.51 -6.01 10.25
C ALA A 318 -31.69 -5.00 10.31
N GLY A 319 -31.42 -3.69 10.28
CA GLY A 319 -32.42 -2.63 10.25
C GLY A 319 -33.00 -2.24 11.61
N LYS A 320 -32.34 -2.60 12.73
CA LYS A 320 -32.76 -2.15 14.06
C LYS A 320 -32.27 -0.73 14.33
N THR A 321 -33.12 0.09 14.92
CA THR A 321 -32.78 1.45 15.37
C THR A 321 -32.02 1.41 16.70
N LEU A 322 -31.30 2.48 17.04
CA LEU A 322 -30.64 2.64 18.33
C LEU A 322 -31.58 2.43 19.50
N ASN A 323 -32.79 2.97 19.42
CA ASN A 323 -33.82 2.78 20.46
C ASN A 323 -34.22 1.29 20.60
N ALA A 324 -34.38 0.58 19.48
CA ALA A 324 -34.82 -0.82 19.49
C ALA A 324 -33.75 -1.79 20.07
N ILE A 325 -32.48 -1.36 20.10
CA ILE A 325 -31.35 -2.15 20.66
C ILE A 325 -30.92 -1.67 22.06
N GLY A 326 -31.69 -0.75 22.68
CA GLY A 326 -31.39 -0.26 24.03
C GLY A 326 -30.38 0.87 24.12
N LEU A 327 -30.02 1.48 22.98
CA LEU A 327 -29.05 2.58 22.86
C LEU A 327 -29.72 3.92 22.57
N ALA A 328 -30.92 4.17 23.14
CA ALA A 328 -31.60 5.46 23.06
C ALA A 328 -30.84 6.59 23.79
N THR A 329 -30.03 6.23 24.77
CA THR A 329 -29.19 7.14 25.56
C THR A 329 -27.76 6.59 25.63
N VAL A 330 -26.80 7.51 25.78
CA VAL A 330 -25.39 7.15 25.96
C VAL A 330 -25.24 6.40 27.30
N PRO A 331 -24.70 5.19 27.33
CA PRO A 331 -24.45 4.49 28.58
C PRO A 331 -23.27 5.13 29.33
N GLU A 332 -23.45 5.28 30.66
CA GLU A 332 -22.38 5.78 31.52
C GLU A 332 -21.28 4.72 31.67
N PRO A 333 -20.00 5.05 31.38
CA PRO A 333 -18.89 4.11 31.54
C PRO A 333 -18.65 3.80 33.03
N ARG A 334 -18.34 2.53 33.34
CA ARG A 334 -18.10 2.07 34.69
C ARG A 334 -16.67 1.53 34.82
N GLY A 335 -15.89 2.15 35.70
CA GLY A 335 -14.52 1.74 35.95
C GLY A 335 -13.56 2.00 34.80
N TYR A 336 -12.51 1.18 34.70
CA TYR A 336 -11.46 1.30 33.69
C TYR A 336 -11.14 -0.04 33.05
N ALA A 337 -10.88 -0.01 31.73
CA ALA A 337 -10.38 -1.16 30.99
C ALA A 337 -9.07 -0.81 30.29
N ILE A 338 -8.12 -1.74 30.29
CA ILE A 338 -6.82 -1.64 29.61
C ILE A 338 -6.72 -2.82 28.65
N GLN A 339 -6.53 -2.57 27.37
CA GLN A 339 -6.17 -3.58 26.37
C GLN A 339 -4.68 -3.54 26.10
N LEU A 340 -4.07 -4.71 26.02
CA LEU A 340 -2.67 -4.93 25.65
C LEU A 340 -2.64 -5.82 24.42
N ARG A 341 -1.98 -5.36 23.35
CA ARG A 341 -1.79 -6.17 22.14
C ARG A 341 -0.63 -7.13 22.35
N ILE A 342 -0.91 -8.40 22.44
CA ILE A 342 0.09 -9.45 22.58
C ILE A 342 0.53 -9.88 21.19
N ASN A 343 1.71 -9.40 20.81
CA ASN A 343 2.30 -9.59 19.49
C ASN A 343 3.42 -10.64 19.55
N MET A 344 3.55 -11.44 18.51
CA MET A 344 4.69 -12.34 18.29
C MET A 344 5.90 -11.54 17.79
N GLU A 345 6.52 -10.78 18.68
CA GLU A 345 7.66 -9.93 18.39
C GLU A 345 8.44 -9.59 19.67
N SER A 346 9.69 -9.22 19.52
CA SER A 346 10.49 -8.56 20.56
C SER A 346 10.88 -7.15 20.09
N MET A 347 11.50 -6.37 20.96
CA MET A 347 12.01 -5.03 20.63
C MET A 347 13.51 -4.99 20.94
N ASN A 348 14.31 -4.47 20.00
CA ASN A 348 15.75 -4.26 20.22
C ASN A 348 16.04 -2.94 20.97
N ALA A 349 17.30 -2.69 21.28
CA ALA A 349 17.74 -1.48 21.98
C ALA A 349 17.48 -0.17 21.20
N ASP A 350 17.32 -0.26 19.88
CA ASP A 350 17.01 0.86 18.98
C ASP A 350 15.50 1.13 18.86
N GLY A 351 14.67 0.38 19.59
CA GLY A 351 13.22 0.50 19.57
C GLY A 351 12.56 -0.14 18.32
N GLU A 352 13.28 -1.01 17.61
CA GLU A 352 12.73 -1.70 16.45
C GLU A 352 12.04 -3.01 16.85
N ALA A 353 10.92 -3.30 16.21
CA ALA A 353 10.27 -4.59 16.34
C ALA A 353 11.06 -5.66 15.60
N LEU A 354 11.31 -6.76 16.27
CA LEU A 354 11.84 -7.98 15.69
C LEU A 354 10.73 -9.03 15.69
N PRO A 355 10.10 -9.28 14.52
CA PRO A 355 9.08 -10.29 14.40
C PRO A 355 9.60 -11.67 14.78
N SER A 356 8.77 -12.44 15.46
CA SER A 356 9.06 -13.81 15.83
C SER A 356 7.95 -14.72 15.32
N GLY A 357 8.35 -15.85 14.79
CA GLY A 357 7.39 -16.86 14.36
C GLY A 357 7.84 -18.25 14.76
N GLY A 358 6.97 -19.21 14.62
CA GLY A 358 7.21 -20.59 15.00
C GLY A 358 5.92 -21.31 15.36
N THR A 359 6.08 -22.48 16.01
CA THR A 359 4.96 -23.25 16.55
C THR A 359 4.83 -22.96 18.04
N LEU A 360 3.63 -22.57 18.48
CA LEU A 360 3.32 -22.41 19.90
C LEU A 360 3.39 -23.77 20.61
N THR A 361 4.37 -23.95 21.46
CA THR A 361 4.54 -25.18 22.26
C THR A 361 3.72 -25.12 23.55
N VAL A 362 3.50 -23.91 24.07
CA VAL A 362 2.60 -23.61 25.19
C VAL A 362 1.77 -22.39 24.80
N TYR A 363 0.48 -22.44 25.06
CA TYR A 363 -0.42 -21.29 25.01
C TYR A 363 -1.43 -21.41 26.15
N GLN A 364 -1.21 -20.67 27.20
CA GLN A 364 -2.07 -20.65 28.38
C GLN A 364 -2.49 -19.22 28.68
N ALA A 365 -3.71 -18.87 28.26
CA ALA A 365 -4.26 -17.55 28.51
C ALA A 365 -4.60 -17.35 30.00
N PRO A 366 -4.40 -16.11 30.54
CA PRO A 366 -4.80 -15.77 31.89
C PRO A 366 -6.32 -15.75 32.05
N SER A 367 -6.78 -15.88 33.28
CA SER A 367 -8.20 -15.88 33.61
C SER A 367 -8.50 -15.15 34.93
N GLY A 368 -9.74 -15.24 35.38
CA GLY A 368 -10.20 -14.64 36.62
C GLY A 368 -10.98 -13.33 36.43
N PRO A 369 -11.49 -12.74 37.52
CA PRO A 369 -12.38 -11.58 37.46
C PRO A 369 -11.80 -10.39 36.70
N GLY A 370 -12.54 -9.90 35.69
CA GLY A 370 -12.15 -8.74 34.87
C GLY A 370 -10.97 -9.02 33.92
N ILE A 371 -10.72 -10.27 33.59
CA ILE A 371 -9.76 -10.64 32.54
C ILE A 371 -10.52 -11.25 31.36
N ARG A 372 -10.27 -10.68 30.18
CA ARG A 372 -10.74 -11.18 28.89
C ARG A 372 -9.57 -11.33 27.94
N VAL A 373 -9.55 -12.41 27.17
CA VAL A 373 -8.56 -12.63 26.12
C VAL A 373 -9.28 -12.90 24.80
N ASP A 374 -9.13 -11.99 23.86
CA ASP A 374 -9.57 -12.18 22.47
C ASP A 374 -8.34 -12.56 21.63
N GLY A 375 -8.23 -13.83 21.25
CA GLY A 375 -7.07 -14.34 20.54
C GLY A 375 -7.41 -15.56 19.68
N PHE A 376 -6.44 -16.00 18.91
CA PHE A 376 -6.56 -17.17 18.04
C PHE A 376 -5.41 -18.17 18.21
N GLY A 377 -4.50 -17.92 19.16
CA GLY A 377 -3.43 -18.85 19.50
C GLY A 377 -3.93 -20.09 20.24
N TYR A 378 -3.29 -21.23 19.99
CA TYR A 378 -3.48 -22.48 20.73
C TYR A 378 -2.19 -23.30 20.64
N THR A 379 -1.98 -24.23 21.57
CA THR A 379 -0.82 -25.14 21.55
C THR A 379 -0.82 -25.98 20.27
N GLY A 380 0.28 -25.90 19.51
CA GLY A 380 0.43 -26.53 18.19
C GLY A 380 0.13 -25.61 17.00
N TYR A 381 -0.38 -24.37 17.22
CA TYR A 381 -0.54 -23.40 16.16
C TYR A 381 0.83 -22.95 15.63
N THR A 382 1.00 -22.97 14.31
CA THR A 382 2.20 -22.43 13.63
C THR A 382 1.85 -21.12 12.94
N SER A 383 2.60 -20.07 13.26
CA SER A 383 2.36 -18.74 12.70
C SER A 383 2.78 -18.65 11.22
N SER A 384 1.99 -17.94 10.41
CA SER A 384 2.36 -17.59 9.04
C SER A 384 3.06 -16.21 9.01
N PRO A 385 4.15 -16.03 8.28
CA PRO A 385 4.85 -14.76 8.14
C PRO A 385 4.11 -13.75 7.26
N HIS A 386 3.03 -14.14 6.61
CA HIS A 386 2.25 -13.31 5.69
C HIS A 386 1.33 -12.29 6.37
N TYR A 387 1.13 -12.42 7.68
CA TYR A 387 0.20 -11.60 8.44
C TYR A 387 0.91 -10.79 9.53
N ASP A 388 0.17 -9.91 10.19
CA ASP A 388 0.70 -9.14 11.31
C ASP A 388 1.06 -10.04 12.50
N SER A 389 1.81 -9.49 13.46
CA SER A 389 2.29 -10.22 14.64
C SER A 389 1.24 -10.39 15.75
N LEU A 390 0.05 -9.78 15.62
CA LEU A 390 -0.98 -9.82 16.66
C LEU A 390 -1.49 -11.25 16.88
N LEU A 391 -1.25 -11.78 18.08
CA LEU A 391 -1.70 -13.13 18.48
C LEU A 391 -2.96 -13.10 19.34
N ALA A 392 -3.01 -12.12 20.25
CA ALA A 392 -4.13 -11.96 21.17
C ALA A 392 -4.21 -10.51 21.69
N LYS A 393 -5.40 -10.14 22.14
CA LYS A 393 -5.64 -8.95 22.96
C LYS A 393 -5.92 -9.42 24.38
N LEU A 394 -5.16 -8.90 25.32
CA LEU A 394 -5.42 -9.09 26.75
C LEU A 394 -6.12 -7.86 27.29
N ILE A 395 -7.34 -8.01 27.79
CA ILE A 395 -8.14 -6.92 28.34
C ILE A 395 -8.27 -7.14 29.85
N ALA A 396 -7.86 -6.12 30.62
CA ALA A 396 -7.98 -6.09 32.09
C ALA A 396 -8.98 -4.99 32.47
N TYR A 397 -10.10 -5.38 33.03
CA TYR A 397 -11.20 -4.49 33.44
C TYR A 397 -11.34 -4.45 34.95
N SER A 398 -11.51 -3.25 35.52
CA SER A 398 -11.89 -3.04 36.92
C SER A 398 -13.12 -2.13 36.99
N PRO A 399 -14.22 -2.55 37.66
CA PRO A 399 -15.41 -1.72 37.81
C PRO A 399 -15.26 -0.61 38.86
N GLY A 400 -14.13 -0.56 39.59
CA GLY A 400 -13.83 0.47 40.59
C GLY A 400 -13.42 1.79 39.97
N ALA A 401 -13.48 2.87 40.74
CA ALA A 401 -13.13 4.22 40.29
C ALA A 401 -11.61 4.47 40.25
N ASP A 402 -10.78 3.53 40.72
CA ASP A 402 -9.33 3.67 40.72
C ASP A 402 -8.73 2.97 39.47
N TYR A 403 -8.10 3.76 38.62
CA TYR A 403 -7.39 3.27 37.44
C TYR A 403 -6.27 2.27 37.80
N GLN A 404 -5.64 2.47 38.97
CA GLN A 404 -4.57 1.59 39.48
C GLN A 404 -5.04 0.14 39.68
N ASP A 405 -6.30 -0.10 39.94
CA ASP A 405 -6.84 -1.46 40.07
C ASP A 405 -6.84 -2.20 38.74
N ALA A 406 -7.14 -1.49 37.62
CA ALA A 406 -7.04 -2.05 36.27
C ALA A 406 -5.56 -2.34 35.91
N VAL A 407 -4.62 -1.43 36.26
CA VAL A 407 -3.17 -1.62 36.05
C VAL A 407 -2.66 -2.86 36.78
N LYS A 408 -2.95 -2.99 38.09
CA LYS A 408 -2.55 -4.18 38.86
C LYS A 408 -3.13 -5.47 38.30
N ARG A 409 -4.36 -5.42 37.78
CA ARG A 409 -5.03 -6.57 37.16
C ARG A 409 -4.37 -6.95 35.85
N ALA A 410 -3.98 -5.96 35.03
CA ALA A 410 -3.22 -6.16 33.81
C ALA A 410 -1.84 -6.76 34.07
N GLN A 411 -1.10 -6.26 35.08
CA GLN A 411 0.19 -6.80 35.50
C GLN A 411 0.07 -8.29 35.91
N ARG A 412 -0.90 -8.61 36.78
CA ARG A 412 -1.16 -10.00 37.17
C ARG A 412 -1.44 -10.89 35.96
N ALA A 413 -2.28 -10.43 35.05
CA ALA A 413 -2.67 -11.21 33.86
C ALA A 413 -1.48 -11.44 32.92
N LEU A 414 -0.59 -10.45 32.73
CA LEU A 414 0.64 -10.63 31.95
C LEU A 414 1.58 -11.65 32.62
N ASP A 415 1.65 -11.69 33.94
CA ASP A 415 2.47 -12.66 34.69
C ASP A 415 1.92 -14.10 34.58
N GLU A 416 0.62 -14.23 34.36
CA GLU A 416 -0.07 -15.54 34.17
C GLU A 416 -0.09 -15.99 32.70
N PHE A 417 0.12 -15.08 31.71
CA PHE A 417 0.06 -15.44 30.30
C PHE A 417 1.31 -16.21 29.89
N SER A 418 1.20 -17.50 29.68
CA SER A 418 2.30 -18.35 29.26
C SER A 418 2.21 -18.67 27.78
N ILE A 419 3.21 -18.21 27.02
CA ILE A 419 3.38 -18.47 25.58
C ILE A 419 4.81 -18.90 25.35
N GLU A 420 5.00 -20.10 24.78
CA GLU A 420 6.31 -20.63 24.43
C GLU A 420 6.34 -21.10 22.97
N GLY A 421 7.54 -21.18 22.41
CA GLY A 421 7.78 -21.54 21.00
C GLY A 421 7.97 -20.32 20.09
N VAL A 422 7.54 -19.12 20.54
CA VAL A 422 7.76 -17.84 19.86
C VAL A 422 8.13 -16.77 20.89
N LYS A 423 8.84 -15.71 20.47
CA LYS A 423 9.05 -14.51 21.31
C LYS A 423 7.81 -13.62 21.24
N THR A 424 7.48 -12.98 22.36
CA THR A 424 6.34 -12.05 22.44
C THR A 424 6.76 -10.73 23.10
N ASN A 425 5.95 -9.70 22.91
CA ASN A 425 6.13 -8.39 23.53
C ASN A 425 5.60 -8.32 24.99
N ILE A 426 5.25 -9.46 25.60
CA ILE A 426 4.83 -9.50 27.03
C ILE A 426 5.84 -8.82 27.97
N PRO A 427 7.16 -9.07 27.88
CA PRO A 427 8.14 -8.38 28.73
C PRO A 427 8.12 -6.85 28.59
N LEU A 428 7.93 -6.34 27.36
CA LEU A 428 7.76 -4.91 27.11
C LEU A 428 6.55 -4.36 27.85
N HIS A 429 5.40 -5.01 27.76
CA HIS A 429 4.19 -4.59 28.48
C HIS A 429 4.35 -4.63 29.99
N GLN A 430 5.02 -5.64 30.53
CA GLN A 430 5.32 -5.74 31.97
C GLN A 430 6.20 -4.57 32.43
N ASN A 431 7.23 -4.20 31.65
CA ASN A 431 8.07 -3.04 31.94
C ASN A 431 7.26 -1.74 31.85
N LEU A 432 6.46 -1.57 30.78
CA LEU A 432 5.62 -0.41 30.56
C LEU A 432 4.65 -0.15 31.73
N LEU A 433 3.89 -1.18 32.14
CA LEU A 433 2.94 -1.07 33.25
C LEU A 433 3.60 -0.77 34.61
N SER A 434 4.92 -0.92 34.70
CA SER A 434 5.70 -0.63 35.92
C SER A 434 6.24 0.81 35.97
N LEU A 435 6.16 1.56 34.87
CA LEU A 435 6.60 2.95 34.78
C LEU A 435 5.66 3.88 35.55
N PRO A 436 6.18 4.78 36.40
CA PRO A 436 5.36 5.77 37.11
C PRO A 436 4.52 6.62 36.16
N ALA A 437 5.06 7.01 35.01
CA ALA A 437 4.34 7.80 34.02
C ALA A 437 3.13 7.04 33.41
N PHE A 438 3.23 5.72 33.23
CA PHE A 438 2.08 4.90 32.84
C PHE A 438 1.00 4.85 33.92
N THR A 439 1.43 4.64 35.18
CA THR A 439 0.50 4.52 36.30
C THR A 439 -0.20 5.83 36.62
N SER A 440 0.41 6.99 36.34
CA SER A 440 -0.22 8.32 36.41
C SER A 440 -0.95 8.72 35.11
N ASN A 441 -0.89 7.91 34.08
CA ASN A 441 -1.40 8.20 32.72
C ASN A 441 -0.82 9.50 32.12
N ASP A 442 0.45 9.79 32.39
CA ASP A 442 1.23 10.83 31.72
C ASP A 442 1.84 10.23 30.45
N VAL A 443 0.98 10.02 29.43
CA VAL A 443 1.30 9.30 28.21
C VAL A 443 1.05 10.16 26.96
N TYR A 444 1.87 9.95 25.93
CA TYR A 444 1.81 10.70 24.68
C TYR A 444 2.32 9.86 23.51
N THR A 445 2.13 10.31 22.27
CA THR A 445 2.35 9.48 21.07
C THR A 445 3.80 9.06 20.82
N THR A 446 4.81 9.75 21.37
CA THR A 446 6.23 9.37 21.30
C THR A 446 6.72 8.63 22.54
N PHE A 447 5.86 8.35 23.51
CA PHE A 447 6.20 7.79 24.82
C PHE A 447 7.05 6.51 24.73
N ILE A 448 6.70 5.57 23.86
CA ILE A 448 7.44 4.31 23.69
C ILE A 448 8.87 4.56 23.19
N ALA A 449 9.05 5.49 22.26
CA ALA A 449 10.36 5.85 21.72
C ALA A 449 11.22 6.55 22.79
N ASP A 450 10.62 7.43 23.58
CA ASP A 450 11.33 8.20 24.62
C ASP A 450 11.75 7.31 25.81
N HIS A 451 11.07 6.19 26.06
CA HIS A 451 11.32 5.25 27.15
C HIS A 451 11.91 3.90 26.69
N THR A 452 12.43 3.80 25.47
CA THR A 452 12.92 2.53 24.89
C THR A 452 13.90 1.81 25.83
N ALA A 453 14.86 2.53 26.43
CA ALA A 453 15.87 1.94 27.32
C ALA A 453 15.29 1.25 28.55
N GLU A 454 14.19 1.77 29.10
CA GLU A 454 13.49 1.16 30.23
C GLU A 454 12.63 -0.03 29.78
N LEU A 455 12.04 0.05 28.59
CA LEU A 455 11.10 -0.93 28.08
C LEU A 455 11.76 -2.23 27.62
N VAL A 456 13.02 -2.16 27.13
CA VAL A 456 13.78 -3.35 26.66
C VAL A 456 14.60 -4.02 27.78
N ARG A 457 14.54 -3.52 29.03
CA ARG A 457 15.27 -4.14 30.11
C ARG A 457 14.85 -5.58 30.32
N GLU A 458 15.83 -6.43 30.50
CA GLU A 458 15.59 -7.82 30.88
C GLU A 458 14.88 -7.88 32.25
N ARG A 459 13.75 -8.61 32.26
CA ARG A 459 12.99 -8.82 33.50
C ARG A 459 13.00 -10.30 33.85
N THR A 460 13.44 -10.61 35.04
CA THR A 460 13.33 -11.96 35.59
C THR A 460 11.84 -12.19 35.92
N ARG A 461 11.16 -12.99 35.13
CA ARG A 461 9.77 -13.39 35.37
C ARG A 461 9.72 -14.28 36.63
N PRO A 462 8.83 -14.03 37.59
CA PRO A 462 8.59 -15.00 38.65
C PRO A 462 8.09 -16.31 38.02
N GLU A 463 8.78 -17.41 38.21
CA GLU A 463 8.30 -18.73 37.80
C GLU A 463 7.08 -19.12 38.65
N ARG A 464 5.91 -18.57 38.35
CA ARG A 464 4.65 -18.89 39.05
C ARG A 464 4.03 -20.22 38.60
N PHE A 465 4.37 -20.64 37.39
CA PHE A 465 4.05 -21.97 36.87
C PHE A 465 5.40 -22.62 36.50
N ALA A 466 5.93 -23.47 37.38
CA ALA A 466 6.97 -24.38 36.94
C ALA A 466 6.39 -25.18 35.80
N ALA A 467 6.83 -24.94 34.56
CA ALA A 467 6.63 -25.87 33.50
C ALA A 467 7.02 -27.24 34.06
N SER A 468 6.11 -28.22 34.08
CA SER A 468 6.47 -29.57 34.41
C SER A 468 7.68 -29.91 33.54
N LYS A 469 8.82 -30.22 34.11
CA LYS A 469 10.00 -30.78 33.40
C LYS A 469 9.63 -32.18 32.90
N GLY A 470 8.52 -32.25 32.16
CA GLY A 470 8.05 -33.40 31.44
C GLY A 470 8.55 -33.28 30.04
N THR A 471 9.46 -34.17 29.71
CA THR A 471 9.83 -34.63 28.35
C THR A 471 9.43 -33.63 27.25
N ALA A 472 10.43 -32.95 26.69
CA ALA A 472 10.25 -32.11 25.52
C ALA A 472 9.20 -32.74 24.60
N ALA A 473 8.06 -32.05 24.41
CA ALA A 473 7.15 -32.40 23.35
C ALA A 473 7.97 -32.52 22.07
N PRO A 474 7.70 -33.49 21.22
CA PRO A 474 8.45 -33.63 19.98
C PRO A 474 8.38 -32.26 19.30
N ARG A 475 9.53 -31.58 19.14
CA ARG A 475 9.65 -30.48 18.22
C ARG A 475 8.92 -30.92 16.95
N ALA A 476 7.98 -30.10 16.48
CA ALA A 476 7.48 -30.27 15.11
C ALA A 476 8.70 -30.56 14.25
N PRO A 477 8.65 -31.51 13.33
CA PRO A 477 9.82 -31.85 12.55
C PRO A 477 10.29 -30.57 11.86
N SER A 478 11.16 -29.82 12.54
CA SER A 478 12.18 -29.10 11.79
C SER A 478 12.78 -30.25 10.99
N VAL A 479 12.61 -30.24 9.69
CA VAL A 479 13.50 -31.01 8.83
C VAL A 479 14.86 -30.53 9.31
N GLN A 480 15.48 -31.27 10.23
CA GLN A 480 16.88 -31.06 10.57
C GLN A 480 17.60 -31.48 9.30
N ALA A 481 17.76 -30.50 8.41
CA ALA A 481 18.68 -30.67 7.33
C ALA A 481 20.02 -30.95 8.02
N THR A 482 20.43 -32.20 8.04
CA THR A 482 21.73 -32.58 8.53
C THR A 482 22.74 -32.18 7.45
N GLY A 483 23.70 -31.39 7.83
CA GLY A 483 24.83 -31.05 6.97
C GLY A 483 25.77 -32.24 6.82
N PRO A 484 26.68 -32.23 5.83
CA PRO A 484 27.78 -33.15 5.73
C PRO A 484 28.67 -33.12 6.97
N ASP A 485 29.33 -34.23 7.29
CA ASP A 485 30.28 -34.32 8.41
C ASP A 485 31.34 -33.20 8.34
N GLY A 486 31.58 -32.54 9.47
CA GLY A 486 32.52 -31.41 9.56
C GLY A 486 32.02 -30.06 9.10
N THR A 487 30.70 -29.91 8.82
CA THR A 487 30.11 -28.64 8.46
C THR A 487 29.33 -28.02 9.62
N ARG A 488 29.27 -26.66 9.64
CA ARG A 488 28.48 -25.86 10.56
C ARG A 488 27.28 -25.24 9.84
N PRO A 489 26.06 -25.24 10.43
CA PRO A 489 24.93 -24.54 9.86
C PRO A 489 25.07 -23.03 10.01
N LEU A 490 24.75 -22.29 8.98
CA LEU A 490 24.42 -20.87 9.04
C LEU A 490 22.89 -20.75 9.07
N ASN A 491 22.39 -20.18 10.16
CA ASN A 491 20.97 -20.22 10.50
C ASN A 491 20.28 -18.88 10.18
N ALA A 492 18.99 -18.94 9.93
CA ALA A 492 18.14 -17.75 9.89
C ALA A 492 18.07 -17.09 11.28
N HIS A 493 18.33 -15.78 11.35
CA HIS A 493 18.29 -15.03 12.62
C HIS A 493 16.87 -14.55 13.00
N LEU A 494 15.91 -14.70 12.08
CA LEU A 494 14.49 -14.40 12.28
C LEU A 494 13.64 -15.29 11.37
N GLN A 495 12.33 -15.37 11.65
CA GLN A 495 11.40 -16.02 10.72
C GLN A 495 11.10 -15.10 9.53
N GLY A 496 11.20 -15.66 8.31
CA GLY A 496 10.86 -14.96 7.08
C GLY A 496 10.73 -15.89 5.88
N ARG A 497 10.19 -15.35 4.78
CA ARG A 497 10.25 -16.00 3.47
C ARG A 497 11.65 -15.77 2.88
N VAL A 498 12.29 -16.78 2.39
CA VAL A 498 13.58 -16.67 1.69
C VAL A 498 13.33 -15.97 0.35
N VAL A 499 13.84 -14.75 0.20
CA VAL A 499 13.75 -13.99 -1.05
C VAL A 499 14.83 -14.44 -2.01
N SER A 500 16.08 -14.52 -1.53
CA SER A 500 17.22 -15.00 -2.30
C SER A 500 18.19 -15.80 -1.42
N ILE A 501 18.96 -16.68 -2.06
CA ILE A 501 20.19 -17.25 -1.52
C ILE A 501 21.29 -16.87 -2.50
N ASP A 502 22.22 -16.07 -2.01
CA ASP A 502 23.19 -15.34 -2.84
C ASP A 502 24.51 -16.09 -3.00
N VAL A 503 24.53 -17.37 -2.60
CA VAL A 503 25.70 -18.27 -2.69
C VAL A 503 25.28 -19.65 -3.19
N ALA A 504 26.21 -20.35 -3.84
CA ALA A 504 26.02 -21.70 -4.35
C ALA A 504 26.89 -22.72 -3.59
N GLU A 505 26.53 -24.00 -3.71
CA GLU A 505 27.37 -25.08 -3.18
C GLU A 505 28.75 -25.09 -3.87
N GLY A 506 29.82 -25.05 -3.08
CA GLY A 506 31.20 -24.92 -3.52
C GLY A 506 31.80 -23.53 -3.40
N ASP A 507 30.95 -22.50 -3.18
CA ASP A 507 31.43 -21.14 -3.03
C ASP A 507 32.23 -20.96 -1.74
N SER A 508 33.22 -20.07 -1.79
CA SER A 508 33.94 -19.58 -0.63
C SER A 508 33.25 -18.36 -0.06
N VAL A 509 32.93 -18.40 1.22
CA VAL A 509 32.20 -17.33 1.94
C VAL A 509 33.10 -16.73 3.01
N ALA A 510 33.22 -15.40 3.04
CA ALA A 510 33.98 -14.67 4.05
C ALA A 510 33.06 -14.24 5.23
N PRO A 511 33.61 -14.02 6.44
CA PRO A 511 32.87 -13.43 7.55
C PRO A 511 32.28 -12.08 7.13
N GLY A 512 30.97 -11.82 7.46
CA GLY A 512 30.24 -10.61 7.08
C GLY A 512 29.65 -10.62 5.68
N GLN A 513 29.97 -11.59 4.84
CA GLN A 513 29.40 -11.70 3.49
C GLN A 513 27.91 -12.04 3.57
N GLN A 514 27.08 -11.35 2.77
CA GLN A 514 25.68 -11.68 2.59
C GLN A 514 25.51 -13.05 1.97
N ILE A 515 24.66 -13.89 2.56
CA ILE A 515 24.39 -15.26 2.11
C ILE A 515 22.94 -15.47 1.67
N ALA A 516 22.02 -14.69 2.22
CA ALA A 516 20.60 -14.77 1.90
C ALA A 516 19.87 -13.47 2.25
N VAL A 517 18.69 -13.30 1.69
CA VAL A 517 17.73 -12.26 2.07
C VAL A 517 16.43 -12.92 2.54
N LEU A 518 15.95 -12.54 3.72
CA LEU A 518 14.69 -12.99 4.29
C LEU A 518 13.68 -11.83 4.29
N GLU A 519 12.46 -12.04 3.82
CA GLU A 519 11.36 -11.10 3.96
C GLU A 519 10.51 -11.47 5.17
N SER A 520 10.35 -10.54 6.10
CA SER A 520 9.43 -10.67 7.23
C SER A 520 8.63 -9.39 7.40
N MET A 521 7.32 -9.48 7.52
CA MET A 521 6.41 -8.34 7.65
C MET A 521 6.60 -7.24 6.57
N LYS A 522 6.85 -7.65 5.33
CA LYS A 522 7.14 -6.76 4.17
C LYS A 522 8.45 -5.95 4.30
N MET A 523 9.36 -6.38 5.15
CA MET A 523 10.72 -5.84 5.27
C MET A 523 11.71 -6.93 4.93
N GLU A 524 12.74 -6.56 4.17
CA GLU A 524 13.85 -7.45 3.82
C GLU A 524 14.94 -7.36 4.89
N HIS A 525 15.45 -8.54 5.28
CA HIS A 525 16.51 -8.70 6.27
C HIS A 525 17.65 -9.49 5.66
N ILE A 526 18.83 -8.89 5.67
CA ILE A 526 20.04 -9.53 5.15
C ILE A 526 20.57 -10.52 6.19
N VAL A 527 20.84 -11.74 5.74
CA VAL A 527 21.57 -12.75 6.52
C VAL A 527 23.00 -12.81 6.03
N SER A 528 23.94 -12.54 6.94
CA SER A 528 25.39 -12.56 6.65
C SER A 528 26.06 -13.75 7.31
N ALA A 529 27.16 -14.23 6.72
CA ALA A 529 27.98 -15.29 7.29
C ALA A 529 28.69 -14.81 8.57
N GLU A 530 28.54 -15.55 9.68
CA GLU A 530 29.26 -15.29 10.93
C GLU A 530 30.72 -15.73 10.86
N THR A 531 31.00 -16.77 10.08
CA THR A 531 32.35 -17.38 9.94
C THR A 531 32.67 -17.62 8.47
N GLY A 532 33.94 -17.63 8.14
CA GLY A 532 34.40 -17.94 6.78
C GLY A 532 34.48 -19.45 6.52
N GLY A 533 34.25 -19.85 5.27
CA GLY A 533 34.35 -21.27 4.87
C GLY A 533 33.87 -21.55 3.45
N ILE A 534 33.70 -22.81 3.13
CA ILE A 534 33.17 -23.26 1.85
C ILE A 534 31.78 -23.80 2.02
N VAL A 535 30.82 -23.30 1.23
CA VAL A 535 29.44 -23.79 1.21
C VAL A 535 29.40 -25.23 0.74
N ARG A 536 28.92 -26.14 1.58
CA ARG A 536 28.86 -27.57 1.26
C ARG A 536 27.47 -28.06 0.93
N LYS A 537 26.43 -27.38 1.44
CA LYS A 537 25.05 -27.75 1.18
C LYS A 537 24.13 -26.55 1.40
N LEU A 538 23.20 -26.33 0.49
CA LEU A 538 22.06 -25.43 0.71
C LEU A 538 20.94 -26.19 1.41
N ALA A 539 20.39 -25.63 2.49
CA ALA A 539 19.31 -26.21 3.28
C ALA A 539 17.96 -25.56 3.03
N ALA A 540 17.94 -24.37 2.41
CA ALA A 540 16.77 -23.63 2.00
C ALA A 540 16.89 -23.20 0.54
N LYS A 541 15.78 -22.81 -0.07
CA LYS A 541 15.70 -22.26 -1.43
C LYS A 541 14.78 -21.04 -1.44
N PRO A 542 14.81 -20.17 -2.45
CA PRO A 542 13.86 -19.10 -2.61
C PRO A 542 12.42 -19.60 -2.50
N ASP A 543 11.57 -18.77 -1.88
CA ASP A 543 10.17 -19.00 -1.51
C ASP A 543 9.93 -19.97 -0.33
N ASP A 544 10.94 -20.61 0.22
CA ASP A 544 10.80 -21.39 1.46
C ASP A 544 10.54 -20.44 2.66
N THR A 545 9.79 -20.92 3.66
CA THR A 545 9.70 -20.24 4.95
C THR A 545 10.81 -20.73 5.86
N ALA A 546 11.74 -19.86 6.19
CA ALA A 546 12.78 -20.11 7.19
C ALA A 546 12.29 -19.65 8.57
N PHE A 547 12.36 -20.53 9.57
CA PHE A 547 12.10 -20.18 10.96
C PHE A 547 13.39 -19.70 11.64
N GLU A 548 13.29 -18.89 12.69
CA GLU A 548 14.46 -18.47 13.49
C GLU A 548 15.23 -19.71 13.98
N GLY A 549 16.53 -19.73 13.73
CA GLY A 549 17.40 -20.86 14.05
C GLY A 549 17.37 -22.03 13.06
N ALA A 550 16.57 -21.97 12.00
CA ALA A 550 16.60 -22.98 10.92
C ALA A 550 17.84 -22.80 10.04
N PRO A 551 18.53 -23.89 9.65
CA PRO A 551 19.69 -23.79 8.79
C PRO A 551 19.28 -23.33 7.37
N LEU A 552 19.96 -22.30 6.86
CA LEU A 552 19.84 -21.85 5.47
C LEU A 552 20.84 -22.57 4.57
N LEU A 553 22.04 -22.80 5.10
CA LEU A 553 23.09 -23.55 4.43
C LEU A 553 24.09 -24.12 5.44
N PHE A 554 25.00 -24.99 4.97
CA PHE A 554 26.07 -25.58 5.77
C PHE A 554 27.43 -25.23 5.17
N ILE A 555 28.35 -24.72 6.01
CA ILE A 555 29.71 -24.36 5.61
C ILE A 555 30.73 -25.29 6.30
N GLU A 556 31.77 -25.65 5.57
CA GLU A 556 33.01 -26.21 6.13
C GLU A 556 33.91 -25.03 6.52
N GLU A 557 34.09 -24.80 7.82
CA GLU A 557 34.91 -23.67 8.31
C GLU A 557 36.36 -23.86 7.81
N ARG A 558 36.82 -22.86 7.10
CA ARG A 558 38.24 -22.75 6.70
C ARG A 558 38.66 -21.30 6.88
N ASP A 559 39.93 -21.14 7.24
CA ASP A 559 40.56 -19.82 7.13
C ASP A 559 40.74 -19.51 5.62
N VAL A 560 39.72 -18.88 5.08
CA VAL A 560 39.72 -18.41 3.67
C VAL A 560 40.40 -17.06 3.54
N GLY A 561 41.20 -16.65 4.56
CA GLY A 561 41.84 -15.35 4.62
C GLY A 561 40.78 -14.25 4.54
N MET A 562 41.01 -13.14 5.21
CA MET A 562 40.18 -11.98 4.91
C MET A 562 40.28 -11.72 3.41
N SER A 563 39.20 -12.00 2.66
CA SER A 563 39.13 -11.55 1.28
C SER A 563 39.36 -10.04 1.32
N GLU A 564 40.11 -9.50 0.38
CA GLU A 564 40.36 -8.05 0.24
C GLU A 564 39.06 -7.20 0.23
N SER A 565 37.89 -7.84 0.23
CA SER A 565 36.57 -7.22 0.35
C SER A 565 36.18 -6.81 1.77
N ALA A 566 36.87 -7.22 2.83
CA ALA A 566 36.61 -6.74 4.18
C ALA A 566 37.51 -5.56 4.60
N ALA A 567 38.58 -5.30 3.84
CA ALA A 567 39.30 -4.01 3.88
C ALA A 567 38.51 -3.05 2.99
N ALA A 568 37.73 -2.14 3.56
CA ALA A 568 37.01 -1.07 2.89
C ALA A 568 36.98 -1.28 1.37
N ALA A 569 36.11 -2.17 0.89
CA ALA A 569 35.94 -2.39 -0.53
C ALA A 569 35.69 -1.01 -1.11
N ALA A 570 36.68 -0.49 -1.86
CA ALA A 570 36.40 0.64 -2.72
C ALA A 570 35.13 0.23 -3.46
N VAL A 571 34.02 0.90 -3.18
CA VAL A 571 32.74 0.62 -3.82
C VAL A 571 33.07 0.64 -5.29
N ASP A 572 32.93 -0.51 -5.96
CA ASP A 572 33.09 -0.57 -7.42
C ASP A 572 31.94 0.27 -7.97
N LEU A 573 32.27 1.50 -8.34
CA LEU A 573 31.29 2.44 -8.88
C LEU A 573 30.78 2.00 -10.25
N ASP A 574 31.45 1.06 -10.91
CA ASP A 574 31.05 0.50 -12.21
C ASP A 574 30.21 -0.79 -12.06
N TYR A 575 30.04 -1.30 -10.84
CA TYR A 575 29.17 -2.46 -10.59
C TYR A 575 27.71 -2.12 -10.82
N ILE A 576 27.10 -2.77 -11.79
CA ILE A 576 25.67 -2.66 -12.11
C ILE A 576 24.96 -3.89 -11.51
N ARG A 577 23.99 -3.64 -10.64
CA ARG A 577 23.15 -4.70 -10.07
C ARG A 577 22.35 -5.39 -11.18
N PRO A 578 22.08 -6.70 -11.09
CA PRO A 578 21.35 -7.45 -12.12
C PRO A 578 19.94 -6.89 -12.44
N ASP A 579 19.22 -6.39 -11.44
CA ASP A 579 17.90 -5.76 -11.63
C ASP A 579 17.99 -4.43 -12.39
N LEU A 580 19.04 -3.64 -12.15
CA LEU A 580 19.31 -2.43 -12.90
C LEU A 580 19.79 -2.77 -14.32
N GLU A 581 20.65 -3.77 -14.48
CA GLU A 581 21.10 -4.25 -15.79
C GLU A 581 19.93 -4.71 -16.67
N GLU A 582 18.96 -5.45 -16.10
CA GLU A 582 17.73 -5.83 -16.79
C GLU A 582 16.94 -4.61 -17.29
N VAL A 583 16.76 -3.60 -16.43
CA VAL A 583 16.06 -2.36 -16.81
C VAL A 583 16.82 -1.62 -17.91
N MET A 584 18.14 -1.50 -17.78
CA MET A 584 18.98 -0.84 -18.79
C MET A 584 18.92 -1.58 -20.13
N GLU A 585 18.99 -2.92 -20.13
CA GLU A 585 18.87 -3.72 -21.37
C GLU A 585 17.47 -3.58 -22.00
N ARG A 586 16.41 -3.56 -21.18
CA ARG A 586 15.03 -3.33 -21.64
C ARG A 586 14.88 -1.95 -22.31
N HIS A 587 15.52 -0.91 -21.78
CA HIS A 587 15.59 0.39 -22.45
C HIS A 587 16.42 0.35 -23.72
N ALA A 588 17.58 -0.30 -23.68
CA ALA A 588 18.48 -0.39 -24.82
C ALA A 588 17.85 -1.09 -26.04
N ILE A 589 17.02 -2.13 -25.83
CA ILE A 589 16.29 -2.83 -26.93
C ILE A 589 15.44 -1.87 -27.77
N GLY A 590 14.94 -0.79 -27.17
CA GLY A 590 14.18 0.25 -27.88
C GLY A 590 15.02 1.19 -28.73
N LEU A 591 16.35 1.18 -28.61
CA LEU A 591 17.26 2.10 -29.31
C LEU A 591 17.70 1.54 -30.67
N ASP A 592 18.09 2.42 -31.55
CA ASP A 592 18.47 2.09 -32.93
C ASP A 592 19.70 1.18 -33.00
N GLU A 593 20.65 1.32 -32.07
CA GLU A 593 21.89 0.52 -31.96
C GLU A 593 21.58 -0.96 -31.70
N ARG A 594 20.50 -1.28 -31.03
CA ARG A 594 20.06 -2.67 -30.74
C ARG A 594 19.13 -3.22 -31.82
N ARG A 595 18.77 -2.40 -32.81
CA ARG A 595 17.79 -2.74 -33.88
C ARG A 595 18.35 -2.54 -35.30
N PRO A 596 19.57 -3.03 -35.63
CA PRO A 596 20.27 -2.73 -36.87
C PRO A 596 19.49 -3.15 -38.13
N GLU A 597 18.72 -4.25 -38.08
CA GLU A 597 17.90 -4.68 -39.23
C GLU A 597 16.73 -3.74 -39.49
N ALA A 598 16.11 -3.17 -38.44
CA ALA A 598 15.03 -2.21 -38.55
C ALA A 598 15.55 -0.91 -39.16
N VAL A 599 16.69 -0.43 -38.68
CA VAL A 599 17.39 0.75 -39.21
C VAL A 599 17.76 0.53 -40.67
N ALA A 600 18.35 -0.62 -41.02
CA ALA A 600 18.71 -0.93 -42.42
C ALA A 600 17.49 -0.91 -43.35
N ARG A 601 16.32 -1.41 -42.91
CA ARG A 601 15.08 -1.35 -43.74
C ARG A 601 14.62 0.09 -43.98
N ARG A 602 14.77 0.99 -42.97
CA ARG A 602 14.47 2.43 -43.14
C ARG A 602 15.42 3.09 -44.16
N ARG A 603 16.71 2.85 -43.99
CA ARG A 603 17.77 3.36 -44.89
C ARG A 603 17.57 2.89 -46.34
N GLY A 604 17.18 1.63 -46.54
CA GLY A 604 16.88 1.07 -47.87
C GLY A 604 15.70 1.79 -48.57
N ARG A 605 14.89 2.55 -47.84
CA ARG A 605 13.81 3.39 -48.32
C ARG A 605 14.14 4.88 -48.34
N ASN A 606 15.38 5.24 -48.07
CA ASN A 606 15.85 6.62 -47.85
C ASN A 606 15.05 7.39 -46.81
N GLN A 607 14.69 6.71 -45.71
CA GLN A 607 13.92 7.28 -44.59
C GLN A 607 14.72 7.21 -43.31
N ARG A 608 14.50 8.20 -42.43
CA ARG A 608 15.08 8.27 -41.07
C ARG A 608 14.26 7.38 -40.12
N THR A 609 14.86 7.02 -38.98
CA THR A 609 14.14 6.41 -37.86
C THR A 609 13.37 7.46 -37.07
N ALA A 610 12.43 7.03 -36.23
CA ALA A 610 11.71 7.94 -35.35
C ALA A 610 12.64 8.59 -34.32
N ARG A 611 13.68 7.85 -33.85
CA ARG A 611 14.66 8.37 -32.90
C ARG A 611 15.55 9.44 -33.53
N GLU A 612 16.04 9.21 -34.74
CA GLU A 612 16.80 10.21 -35.47
C GLU A 612 16.02 11.52 -35.71
N ASN A 613 14.71 11.43 -35.88
CA ASN A 613 13.87 12.62 -36.03
C ASN A 613 13.75 13.38 -34.70
N ILE A 614 13.65 12.66 -33.58
CA ILE A 614 13.59 13.28 -32.24
C ILE A 614 14.96 13.89 -31.90
N ASP A 615 16.04 13.19 -32.16
CA ASP A 615 17.42 13.65 -31.88
C ASP A 615 17.77 14.90 -32.70
N ASP A 616 17.25 15.03 -33.91
CA ASP A 616 17.44 16.20 -34.77
C ASP A 616 16.55 17.40 -34.39
N LEU A 617 15.39 17.12 -33.78
CA LEU A 617 14.44 18.15 -33.33
C LEU A 617 14.83 18.73 -31.98
N CYS A 618 15.19 17.87 -31.04
CA CYS A 618 15.43 18.26 -29.64
C CYS A 618 16.91 18.66 -29.43
N ASP A 619 17.13 19.56 -28.50
CA ASP A 619 18.48 19.90 -28.03
C ASP A 619 19.16 18.64 -27.48
N SER A 620 20.45 18.48 -27.76
CA SER A 620 21.19 17.27 -27.41
C SER A 620 21.06 16.89 -25.92
N GLY A 621 20.60 15.68 -25.64
CA GLY A 621 20.43 15.14 -24.28
C GLY A 621 19.23 15.69 -23.50
N SER A 622 18.40 16.53 -24.11
CA SER A 622 17.24 17.13 -23.44
C SER A 622 16.00 16.24 -23.43
N PHE A 623 15.91 15.27 -24.36
CA PHE A 623 14.73 14.44 -24.50
C PHE A 623 14.58 13.41 -23.39
N ILE A 624 13.51 13.50 -22.63
CA ILE A 624 13.13 12.54 -21.57
C ILE A 624 11.99 11.69 -22.10
N GLU A 625 12.28 10.42 -22.38
CA GLU A 625 11.29 9.47 -22.90
C GLU A 625 10.33 8.97 -21.82
N TYR A 626 9.05 8.97 -22.10
CA TYR A 626 7.99 8.41 -21.26
C TYR A 626 7.46 7.11 -21.81
N GLY A 627 7.39 6.08 -20.94
CA GLY A 627 6.81 4.77 -21.30
C GLY A 627 7.63 3.99 -22.34
N ALA A 628 8.97 4.06 -22.30
CA ALA A 628 9.86 3.29 -23.16
C ALA A 628 9.65 1.76 -23.07
N LEU A 629 9.24 1.25 -21.90
CA LEU A 629 9.04 -0.18 -21.61
C LEU A 629 7.62 -0.68 -21.96
N VAL A 630 6.75 0.16 -22.50
CA VAL A 630 5.40 -0.25 -22.91
C VAL A 630 5.48 -1.23 -24.09
N LEU A 631 4.67 -2.28 -24.05
CA LEU A 631 4.60 -3.33 -25.07
C LEU A 631 3.19 -3.44 -25.62
N ALA A 632 3.04 -4.03 -26.83
CA ALA A 632 1.74 -4.27 -27.44
C ALA A 632 0.85 -5.18 -26.59
N ALA A 633 -0.45 -4.89 -26.58
CA ALA A 633 -1.46 -5.63 -25.81
C ALA A 633 -1.78 -7.01 -26.46
N GLN A 634 -0.77 -7.85 -26.64
CA GLN A 634 -0.84 -9.13 -27.37
C GLN A 634 -0.34 -10.33 -26.53
N ARG A 635 -0.36 -10.26 -25.18
CA ARG A 635 0.12 -11.33 -24.29
C ARG A 635 -0.62 -12.66 -24.46
N ARG A 636 -1.87 -12.64 -24.93
CA ARG A 636 -2.65 -13.84 -25.25
C ARG A 636 -2.19 -14.55 -26.52
N ARG A 637 -1.38 -13.89 -27.36
CA ARG A 637 -0.92 -14.40 -28.65
C ARG A 637 0.58 -14.63 -28.74
N ARG A 638 1.36 -13.95 -27.92
CA ARG A 638 2.81 -13.89 -28.01
C ARG A 638 3.43 -14.03 -26.63
N SER A 639 4.63 -14.59 -26.56
CA SER A 639 5.44 -14.62 -25.35
C SER A 639 5.86 -13.19 -24.95
N MET A 640 6.21 -13.01 -23.69
CA MET A 640 6.75 -11.72 -23.23
C MET A 640 8.07 -11.38 -23.92
N GLU A 641 8.93 -12.38 -24.12
CA GLU A 641 10.21 -12.21 -24.82
C GLU A 641 10.01 -11.73 -26.27
N ASP A 642 9.06 -12.31 -27.01
CA ASP A 642 8.73 -11.85 -28.35
C ASP A 642 8.20 -10.43 -28.36
N LEU A 643 7.32 -10.08 -27.42
CA LEU A 643 6.75 -8.73 -27.32
C LEU A 643 7.83 -7.69 -27.02
N ILE A 644 8.79 -7.99 -26.15
CA ILE A 644 9.93 -7.10 -25.85
C ILE A 644 10.72 -6.79 -27.13
N LYS A 645 11.00 -7.80 -27.94
CA LYS A 645 11.78 -7.65 -29.18
C LYS A 645 10.98 -6.98 -30.32
N MET A 646 9.68 -7.29 -30.43
CA MET A 646 8.86 -6.89 -31.59
C MET A 646 8.11 -5.58 -31.40
N SER A 647 7.83 -5.18 -30.16
CA SER A 647 6.95 -4.05 -29.85
C SER A 647 7.53 -3.04 -28.83
N PRO A 648 8.80 -2.64 -28.95
CA PRO A 648 9.37 -1.66 -28.06
C PRO A 648 8.56 -0.36 -28.12
N ALA A 649 8.28 0.23 -26.95
CA ALA A 649 7.48 1.44 -26.77
C ALA A 649 6.05 1.35 -27.39
N ASP A 650 5.58 0.15 -27.75
CA ASP A 650 4.37 -0.13 -28.55
C ASP A 650 4.29 0.72 -29.85
N GLY A 651 5.45 1.01 -30.47
CA GLY A 651 5.54 1.75 -31.73
C GLY A 651 5.22 3.24 -31.63
N MET A 652 5.25 3.80 -30.43
CA MET A 652 5.09 5.22 -30.19
C MET A 652 6.15 5.72 -29.23
N ILE A 653 7.09 6.52 -29.70
CA ILE A 653 8.08 7.18 -28.84
C ILE A 653 7.49 8.49 -28.37
N THR A 654 7.47 8.74 -27.08
CA THR A 654 6.83 9.92 -26.48
C THR A 654 7.71 10.49 -25.38
N GLY A 655 7.77 11.79 -25.28
CA GLY A 655 8.55 12.44 -24.24
C GLY A 655 8.43 13.95 -24.23
N VAL A 656 9.21 14.57 -23.39
CA VAL A 656 9.40 16.02 -23.30
C VAL A 656 10.85 16.33 -23.63
N GLY A 657 11.08 17.25 -24.52
CA GLY A 657 12.40 17.74 -24.89
C GLY A 657 12.45 19.27 -24.93
N SER A 658 13.65 19.80 -24.93
CA SER A 658 13.91 21.22 -25.20
C SER A 658 14.15 21.41 -26.70
N ILE A 659 13.64 22.49 -27.25
CA ILE A 659 13.85 22.90 -28.64
C ILE A 659 14.31 24.33 -28.65
N ASN A 660 15.49 24.59 -29.24
CA ASN A 660 16.13 25.89 -29.30
C ASN A 660 16.40 26.49 -27.89
N GLY A 661 16.84 25.68 -26.94
CA GLY A 661 17.14 26.11 -25.57
C GLY A 661 18.32 27.10 -25.48
N GLU A 662 19.09 27.28 -26.56
CA GLU A 662 20.10 28.33 -26.64
C GLU A 662 19.49 29.72 -26.86
N ASP A 663 18.28 29.78 -27.46
CA ASP A 663 17.60 31.04 -27.82
C ASP A 663 16.47 31.40 -26.86
N PHE A 664 15.95 30.40 -26.11
CA PHE A 664 14.80 30.55 -25.20
C PHE A 664 15.13 30.03 -23.79
N ASP A 665 14.39 30.49 -22.80
CA ASP A 665 14.52 29.97 -21.44
C ASP A 665 14.01 28.54 -21.31
N GLU A 666 14.31 27.92 -20.18
CA GLU A 666 13.97 26.52 -19.93
C GLU A 666 12.46 26.22 -20.04
N GLU A 667 11.60 27.16 -19.69
CA GLU A 667 10.15 26.97 -19.75
C GLU A 667 9.63 27.14 -21.17
N ALA A 668 10.09 28.13 -21.90
CA ALA A 668 9.68 28.44 -23.28
C ALA A 668 10.23 27.46 -24.31
N SER A 669 11.37 26.80 -24.05
CA SER A 669 11.97 25.80 -24.94
C SER A 669 11.34 24.40 -24.83
N ARG A 670 10.58 24.10 -23.79
CA ARG A 670 9.98 22.77 -23.59
C ARG A 670 8.85 22.46 -24.56
N ALA A 671 8.88 21.25 -25.13
CA ALA A 671 7.82 20.76 -26.00
C ALA A 671 7.52 19.28 -25.71
N MET A 672 6.26 18.91 -25.89
CA MET A 672 5.80 17.50 -25.95
C MET A 672 6.09 16.94 -27.34
N VAL A 673 6.84 15.85 -27.42
CA VAL A 673 7.19 15.20 -28.68
C VAL A 673 6.63 13.79 -28.74
N LEU A 674 5.91 13.50 -29.80
CA LEU A 674 5.30 12.20 -30.11
C LEU A 674 5.80 11.73 -31.48
N ALA A 675 6.32 10.51 -31.59
CA ALA A 675 6.81 9.98 -32.86
C ALA A 675 6.36 8.53 -33.07
N TYR A 676 5.64 8.28 -34.18
CA TYR A 676 5.31 6.92 -34.60
C TYR A 676 6.57 6.20 -35.12
N ASP A 677 6.88 5.04 -34.56
CA ASP A 677 7.93 4.16 -35.06
C ASP A 677 7.37 3.18 -36.10
N PHE A 678 7.52 3.48 -37.38
CA PHE A 678 7.07 2.63 -38.49
C PHE A 678 7.70 1.23 -38.47
N THR A 679 8.85 1.05 -37.82
CA THR A 679 9.51 -0.25 -37.70
C THR A 679 8.78 -1.20 -36.78
N VAL A 680 7.89 -0.70 -35.90
CA VAL A 680 7.05 -1.47 -34.99
C VAL A 680 5.64 -1.54 -35.56
N PHE A 681 5.24 -2.70 -36.01
CA PHE A 681 3.90 -2.96 -36.60
C PHE A 681 3.45 -1.92 -37.65
N ALA A 682 4.38 -1.42 -38.45
CA ALA A 682 4.14 -0.40 -39.47
C ALA A 682 3.50 0.91 -38.93
N GLY A 683 3.85 1.29 -37.71
CA GLY A 683 3.33 2.48 -37.04
C GLY A 683 1.83 2.45 -36.76
N THR A 684 1.22 1.26 -36.62
CA THR A 684 -0.21 1.12 -36.33
C THR A 684 -0.53 1.43 -34.87
N GLN A 685 -1.71 2.02 -34.64
CA GLN A 685 -2.20 2.39 -33.30
C GLN A 685 -2.73 1.15 -32.58
N GLY A 686 -2.07 0.76 -31.50
CA GLY A 686 -2.49 -0.30 -30.59
C GLY A 686 -3.10 0.25 -29.31
N HIS A 687 -3.66 -0.64 -28.48
CA HIS A 687 -4.31 -0.24 -27.23
C HIS A 687 -3.34 0.47 -26.27
N MET A 688 -2.14 -0.07 -26.10
CA MET A 688 -1.15 0.54 -25.20
C MET A 688 -0.50 1.78 -25.80
N ASN A 689 -0.38 1.83 -27.14
CA ASN A 689 -0.02 3.03 -27.89
C ASN A 689 -0.99 4.18 -27.59
N HIS A 690 -2.31 3.92 -27.68
CA HIS A 690 -3.33 4.91 -27.32
C HIS A 690 -3.23 5.36 -25.88
N LYS A 691 -3.14 4.44 -24.90
CA LYS A 691 -3.00 4.79 -23.48
C LYS A 691 -1.79 5.68 -23.21
N LYS A 692 -0.68 5.39 -23.87
CA LYS A 692 0.55 6.18 -23.74
C LYS A 692 0.37 7.58 -24.33
N THR A 693 -0.20 7.65 -25.53
CA THR A 693 -0.53 8.91 -26.20
C THR A 693 -1.49 9.75 -25.37
N ASP A 694 -2.57 9.15 -24.86
CA ASP A 694 -3.59 9.82 -24.04
C ASP A 694 -2.99 10.47 -22.79
N ARG A 695 -2.06 9.76 -22.14
CA ARG A 695 -1.33 10.32 -21.00
C ARG A 695 -0.51 11.54 -21.37
N MET A 696 0.21 11.47 -22.50
CA MET A 696 1.06 12.58 -22.96
C MET A 696 0.24 13.79 -23.39
N LEU A 697 -0.89 13.57 -24.06
CA LEU A 697 -1.82 14.66 -24.41
C LEU A 697 -2.40 15.33 -23.15
N GLY A 698 -2.72 14.55 -22.12
CA GLY A 698 -3.15 15.09 -20.83
C GLY A 698 -2.09 15.94 -20.15
N LEU A 699 -0.81 15.50 -20.19
CA LEU A 699 0.33 16.27 -19.67
C LEU A 699 0.59 17.54 -20.50
N ALA A 700 0.53 17.47 -21.83
CA ALA A 700 0.68 18.64 -22.70
C ALA A 700 -0.37 19.70 -22.38
N HIS A 701 -1.62 19.29 -22.17
CA HIS A 701 -2.69 20.19 -21.76
C HIS A 701 -2.45 20.78 -20.35
N GLN A 702 -2.08 19.95 -19.39
CA GLN A 702 -1.86 20.38 -18.01
C GLN A 702 -0.68 21.32 -17.84
N TRP A 703 0.39 21.10 -18.61
CA TRP A 703 1.63 21.87 -18.53
C TRP A 703 1.73 22.97 -19.57
N ASN A 704 0.70 23.14 -20.41
CA ASN A 704 0.65 24.09 -21.53
C ASN A 704 1.86 23.96 -22.46
N LEU A 705 2.26 22.73 -22.79
CA LEU A 705 3.40 22.49 -23.66
C LEU A 705 2.97 22.45 -25.13
N PRO A 706 3.69 23.11 -26.05
CA PRO A 706 3.57 22.87 -27.49
C PRO A 706 3.73 21.38 -27.79
N LEU A 707 2.97 20.87 -28.77
CA LEU A 707 3.02 19.48 -29.15
C LEU A 707 3.55 19.32 -30.58
N ILE A 708 4.56 18.48 -30.74
CA ILE A 708 5.10 18.09 -32.04
C ILE A 708 4.80 16.59 -32.26
N LEU A 709 4.12 16.26 -33.38
CA LEU A 709 3.81 14.90 -33.79
C LEU A 709 4.55 14.53 -35.07
N PHE A 710 5.40 13.52 -35.03
CA PHE A 710 5.88 12.85 -36.24
C PHE A 710 4.85 11.79 -36.64
N GLY A 711 4.04 12.14 -37.65
CA GLY A 711 2.92 11.32 -38.13
C GLY A 711 3.35 10.36 -39.22
N GLU A 712 3.44 9.07 -38.89
CA GLU A 712 3.73 8.01 -39.86
C GLU A 712 2.97 6.73 -39.50
N GLY A 713 2.65 5.88 -40.51
CA GLY A 713 2.00 4.59 -40.29
C GLY A 713 0.54 4.52 -40.65
N GLY A 714 -0.13 3.45 -40.28
CA GLY A 714 -1.41 3.07 -40.86
C GLY A 714 -2.53 2.69 -39.92
N GLY A 715 -3.08 3.63 -39.12
CA GLY A 715 -4.37 3.42 -38.46
C GLY A 715 -4.40 2.36 -37.37
N GLY A 716 -5.60 1.88 -36.98
CA GLY A 716 -5.81 0.94 -35.89
C GLY A 716 -5.19 -0.45 -36.14
N ARG A 717 -4.64 -1.06 -35.07
CA ARG A 717 -4.00 -2.38 -35.10
C ARG A 717 -5.02 -3.50 -34.84
N PRO A 718 -5.35 -4.37 -35.83
CA PRO A 718 -6.31 -5.45 -35.61
C PRO A 718 -5.64 -6.68 -34.96
N GLY A 719 -5.08 -6.63 -33.84
CA GLY A 719 -4.36 -7.79 -33.29
C GLY A 719 -4.13 -7.74 -31.79
N ASP A 720 -4.49 -6.65 -31.15
CA ASP A 720 -4.39 -6.49 -29.71
C ASP A 720 -5.53 -7.28 -29.04
N THR A 721 -5.14 -8.31 -28.26
CA THR A 721 -6.05 -9.32 -27.71
C THR A 721 -6.29 -9.21 -26.22
N ASP A 722 -5.52 -8.36 -25.53
CA ASP A 722 -5.53 -8.27 -24.06
C ASP A 722 -6.57 -7.27 -23.55
N THR A 723 -7.42 -6.76 -24.42
CA THR A 723 -8.46 -5.78 -24.11
C THR A 723 -9.84 -6.41 -24.10
N ALA A 724 -10.74 -5.89 -23.27
CA ALA A 724 -12.13 -6.34 -23.19
C ALA A 724 -13.06 -5.61 -24.19
N GLY A 725 -12.57 -4.61 -24.91
CA GLY A 725 -13.36 -3.74 -25.81
C GLY A 725 -13.24 -4.10 -27.28
N VAL A 726 -14.18 -3.61 -28.09
CA VAL A 726 -14.11 -3.64 -29.55
C VAL A 726 -13.01 -2.68 -30.01
N ALA A 727 -12.08 -3.18 -30.81
CA ALA A 727 -10.87 -2.50 -31.25
C ALA A 727 -11.04 -0.99 -31.52
N GLY A 728 -10.42 -0.16 -30.69
CA GLY A 728 -10.00 1.19 -31.01
C GLY A 728 -11.07 2.28 -31.10
N LEU A 729 -12.34 1.99 -30.81
CA LEU A 729 -13.40 3.00 -30.88
C LEU A 729 -13.69 3.69 -29.53
N ASP A 730 -13.19 3.13 -28.44
CA ASP A 730 -13.36 3.65 -27.07
C ASP A 730 -12.03 4.20 -26.52
N VAL A 731 -11.45 5.15 -27.23
CA VAL A 731 -10.20 5.81 -26.83
C VAL A 731 -10.37 7.32 -26.86
N PRO A 732 -9.90 8.05 -25.82
CA PRO A 732 -9.99 9.50 -25.76
C PRO A 732 -8.98 10.23 -26.64
N THR A 733 -8.05 9.53 -27.30
CA THR A 733 -6.92 10.09 -28.05
C THR A 733 -7.31 11.21 -29.00
N PHE A 734 -8.28 10.98 -29.86
CA PHE A 734 -8.70 11.96 -30.89
C PHE A 734 -9.32 13.19 -30.24
N LYS A 735 -10.18 13.00 -29.23
CA LYS A 735 -10.78 14.10 -28.46
C LYS A 735 -9.71 14.90 -27.72
N SER A 736 -8.78 14.21 -27.05
CA SER A 736 -7.72 14.85 -26.25
C SER A 736 -6.74 15.61 -27.15
N PHE A 737 -6.43 15.06 -28.33
CA PHE A 737 -5.58 15.73 -29.30
C PHE A 737 -6.25 17.00 -29.85
N ALA A 738 -7.48 16.90 -30.29
CA ALA A 738 -8.26 18.04 -30.79
C ALA A 738 -8.45 19.12 -29.69
N ALA A 739 -8.55 18.75 -28.44
CA ALA A 739 -8.71 19.69 -27.32
C ALA A 739 -7.47 20.56 -27.05
N LEU A 740 -6.30 20.23 -27.61
CA LEU A 740 -5.09 21.05 -27.52
C LEU A 740 -5.14 22.24 -28.47
N SER A 741 -5.90 22.15 -29.59
CA SER A 741 -6.04 23.25 -30.53
C SER A 741 -6.59 24.50 -29.85
N GLY A 742 -5.91 25.60 -30.07
CA GLY A 742 -6.21 26.89 -29.42
C GLY A 742 -5.71 27.06 -27.98
N ASN A 743 -5.19 25.99 -27.36
CA ASN A 743 -4.54 26.07 -26.04
C ASN A 743 -3.01 26.14 -26.16
N VAL A 744 -2.46 25.25 -26.99
CA VAL A 744 -1.01 25.19 -27.26
C VAL A 744 -0.79 24.98 -28.76
N PRO A 745 0.36 25.40 -29.32
CA PRO A 745 0.72 25.09 -30.70
C PRO A 745 0.81 23.57 -30.92
N VAL A 746 0.13 23.06 -31.93
CA VAL A 746 0.16 21.66 -32.35
C VAL A 746 0.71 21.56 -33.76
N ILE A 747 1.90 20.96 -33.89
CA ILE A 747 2.62 20.86 -35.18
C ILE A 747 2.79 19.39 -35.53
N SER A 748 2.37 19.00 -36.75
CA SER A 748 2.65 17.66 -37.28
C SER A 748 3.70 17.70 -38.36
N ILE A 749 4.62 16.75 -38.30
CA ILE A 749 5.66 16.54 -39.33
C ILE A 749 5.44 15.15 -39.94
N VAL A 750 5.24 15.09 -41.24
CA VAL A 750 4.99 13.85 -42.00
C VAL A 750 6.15 13.58 -42.96
N SER A 751 6.83 12.45 -42.72
CA SER A 751 7.92 11.98 -43.58
C SER A 751 7.69 10.49 -43.89
N GLY A 752 6.89 10.20 -44.93
CA GLY A 752 6.47 8.87 -45.27
C GLY A 752 4.96 8.72 -45.40
N ARG A 753 4.45 7.50 -45.16
CA ARG A 753 3.02 7.17 -45.32
C ARG A 753 2.27 7.37 -44.01
N CYS A 754 1.24 8.20 -44.03
CA CYS A 754 0.39 8.50 -42.88
C CYS A 754 -1.09 8.25 -43.24
N PHE A 755 -1.69 7.17 -42.72
CA PHE A 755 -3.04 6.76 -43.08
C PHE A 755 -3.95 6.59 -41.86
N ALA A 756 -5.27 6.69 -42.11
CA ALA A 756 -6.35 6.43 -41.17
C ALA A 756 -6.22 7.21 -39.87
N GLY A 757 -6.21 6.56 -38.70
CA GLY A 757 -6.15 7.23 -37.37
C GLY A 757 -4.93 8.14 -37.21
N ASN A 758 -3.79 7.78 -37.79
CA ASN A 758 -2.58 8.62 -37.72
C ASN A 758 -2.81 9.90 -38.54
N ALA A 759 -3.43 9.79 -39.74
CA ALA A 759 -3.78 10.94 -40.55
C ALA A 759 -4.85 11.85 -39.90
N ALA A 760 -5.77 11.25 -39.13
CA ALA A 760 -6.76 12.01 -38.38
C ALA A 760 -6.11 12.91 -37.30
N LEU A 761 -5.10 12.41 -36.60
CA LEU A 761 -4.34 13.23 -35.64
C LEU A 761 -3.57 14.36 -36.35
N VAL A 762 -2.87 14.04 -37.44
CA VAL A 762 -2.20 15.03 -38.29
C VAL A 762 -3.17 16.12 -38.74
N GLY A 763 -4.37 15.73 -39.17
CA GLY A 763 -5.41 16.68 -39.64
C GLY A 763 -6.00 17.58 -38.56
N CYS A 764 -5.73 17.30 -37.28
CA CYS A 764 -6.12 18.14 -36.12
C CYS A 764 -5.01 19.12 -35.69
N SER A 765 -3.87 19.18 -36.40
CA SER A 765 -2.76 20.06 -36.08
C SER A 765 -2.96 21.47 -36.62
N ASP A 766 -2.37 22.45 -35.94
CA ASP A 766 -2.41 23.86 -36.38
C ASP A 766 -1.48 24.11 -37.55
N VAL A 767 -0.36 23.34 -37.64
CA VAL A 767 0.60 23.43 -38.74
C VAL A 767 1.00 22.01 -39.16
N ILE A 768 0.95 21.74 -40.48
CA ILE A 768 1.37 20.47 -41.07
C ILE A 768 2.58 20.69 -41.97
N ILE A 769 3.70 20.08 -41.62
CA ILE A 769 4.92 20.05 -42.44
C ILE A 769 5.07 18.67 -43.05
N ALA A 770 5.31 18.57 -44.36
CA ALA A 770 5.43 17.26 -45.01
C ALA A 770 6.55 17.23 -46.03
N THR A 771 7.28 16.11 -46.13
CA THR A 771 8.25 15.87 -47.20
C THR A 771 7.52 15.59 -48.55
N ALA A 772 8.15 15.90 -49.65
CA ALA A 772 7.54 15.82 -50.97
C ALA A 772 7.09 14.38 -51.41
N ASP A 773 7.73 13.37 -50.82
CA ASP A 773 7.46 11.95 -51.03
C ASP A 773 6.45 11.34 -50.03
N SER A 774 5.83 12.17 -49.20
CA SER A 774 4.87 11.73 -48.20
C SER A 774 3.49 11.57 -48.74
N ASN A 775 2.66 10.79 -48.04
CA ASN A 775 1.25 10.56 -48.33
C ASN A 775 0.42 10.73 -47.06
N ILE A 776 -0.68 11.45 -47.14
CA ILE A 776 -1.64 11.62 -46.07
C ILE A 776 -3.02 11.22 -46.57
N GLY A 777 -3.68 10.25 -45.90
CA GLY A 777 -5.02 9.80 -46.35
C GLY A 777 -5.83 9.14 -45.23
N MET A 778 -7.13 9.39 -45.18
CA MET A 778 -8.04 8.80 -44.22
C MET A 778 -8.27 7.30 -44.41
N GLY A 779 -7.94 6.76 -45.59
CA GLY A 779 -7.99 5.32 -45.87
C GLY A 779 -6.71 4.88 -46.59
N GLY A 780 -6.10 3.79 -46.10
CA GLY A 780 -5.00 3.14 -46.79
C GLY A 780 -5.49 2.21 -47.93
N PRO A 781 -4.57 1.65 -48.76
CA PRO A 781 -4.92 0.79 -49.91
C PRO A 781 -5.92 -0.32 -49.58
N ALA A 782 -5.69 -1.06 -48.47
CA ALA A 782 -6.55 -2.16 -48.06
C ALA A 782 -7.99 -1.73 -47.69
N MET A 783 -8.18 -0.52 -47.14
CA MET A 783 -9.51 0.01 -46.85
C MET A 783 -10.26 0.41 -48.16
N ILE A 784 -9.55 1.01 -49.10
CA ILE A 784 -10.12 1.45 -50.38
C ILE A 784 -10.54 0.21 -51.17
N GLU A 785 -9.69 -0.78 -51.28
CA GLU A 785 -9.98 -2.05 -51.95
C GLU A 785 -11.11 -2.82 -51.28
N GLY A 786 -11.09 -2.94 -49.95
CA GLY A 786 -12.16 -3.57 -49.15
C GLY A 786 -13.50 -2.83 -49.24
N GLY A 787 -13.51 -1.53 -49.51
CA GLY A 787 -14.68 -0.70 -49.78
C GLY A 787 -15.18 -0.79 -51.22
N GLY A 788 -14.54 -1.58 -52.08
CA GLY A 788 -14.93 -1.73 -53.49
C GLY A 788 -14.63 -0.52 -54.36
N LEU A 789 -13.74 0.37 -53.95
CA LEU A 789 -13.41 1.63 -54.64
C LEU A 789 -12.21 1.49 -55.60
N GLY A 790 -11.68 0.28 -55.79
CA GLY A 790 -10.55 -0.05 -56.66
C GLY A 790 -9.29 -0.36 -55.90
N ALA A 791 -8.27 -0.87 -56.60
CA ALA A 791 -6.95 -1.15 -56.03
C ALA A 791 -5.96 -0.03 -56.40
N TYR A 792 -5.35 0.57 -55.39
CA TYR A 792 -4.41 1.67 -55.55
C TYR A 792 -3.09 1.36 -54.85
N LYS A 793 -1.99 1.90 -55.39
CA LYS A 793 -0.71 1.87 -54.69
C LYS A 793 -0.74 2.90 -53.54
N PRO A 794 0.01 2.67 -52.46
CA PRO A 794 0.08 3.65 -51.36
C PRO A 794 0.46 5.05 -51.82
N GLU A 795 1.34 5.17 -52.82
CA GLU A 795 1.85 6.42 -53.36
C GLU A 795 0.76 7.22 -54.13
N ASP A 796 -0.29 6.57 -54.59
CA ASP A 796 -1.41 7.20 -55.29
C ASP A 796 -2.44 7.80 -54.33
N ILE A 797 -2.35 7.48 -53.05
CA ILE A 797 -3.35 7.89 -52.06
C ILE A 797 -2.84 9.12 -51.28
N GLY A 798 -3.50 10.25 -51.46
CA GLY A 798 -3.19 11.52 -50.76
C GLY A 798 -1.75 11.99 -50.88
N PRO A 799 -1.22 12.12 -52.13
CA PRO A 799 0.14 12.65 -52.33
C PRO A 799 0.21 14.13 -51.96
N ILE A 800 1.36 14.57 -51.46
CA ILE A 800 1.56 15.93 -50.94
C ILE A 800 1.26 17.02 -51.94
N ASP A 801 1.49 16.82 -53.22
CA ASP A 801 1.15 17.79 -54.28
C ASP A 801 -0.35 18.10 -54.38
N VAL A 802 -1.20 17.17 -54.00
CA VAL A 802 -2.65 17.38 -53.88
C VAL A 802 -2.95 18.18 -52.62
N HIS A 803 -2.32 17.81 -51.50
CA HIS A 803 -2.57 18.45 -50.22
C HIS A 803 -2.06 19.88 -50.12
N LYS A 804 -0.98 20.21 -50.84
CA LYS A 804 -0.52 21.60 -51.04
C LYS A 804 -1.57 22.46 -51.78
N LYS A 805 -2.16 21.90 -52.83
CA LYS A 805 -3.20 22.62 -53.60
C LYS A 805 -4.49 22.80 -52.79
N ASN A 806 -4.81 21.86 -51.93
CA ASN A 806 -6.01 21.89 -51.12
C ASN A 806 -5.84 22.67 -49.82
N GLY A 807 -4.63 23.12 -49.47
CA GLY A 807 -4.34 23.86 -48.27
C GLY A 807 -4.36 22.98 -46.98
N VAL A 808 -4.16 21.68 -47.13
CA VAL A 808 -4.05 20.75 -45.98
C VAL A 808 -2.62 20.76 -45.41
N VAL A 809 -1.62 20.90 -46.28
CA VAL A 809 -0.21 20.98 -45.89
C VAL A 809 0.24 22.41 -46.02
N ASP A 810 0.78 22.95 -44.94
CA ASP A 810 1.28 24.35 -44.84
C ASP A 810 2.66 24.48 -45.44
N ILE A 811 3.54 23.56 -45.11
CA ILE A 811 4.95 23.55 -45.53
C ILE A 811 5.31 22.22 -46.17
N ALA A 812 5.84 22.24 -47.39
CA ALA A 812 6.26 21.05 -48.11
C ALA A 812 7.67 21.18 -48.66
#